data_3dbf08e3162939e8228a68c12884f2cb
#
_entry.id   3dbf08e3162939e8228a68c12884f2cb
#
_cell.length_a   1.000
_cell.length_b   1.000
_cell.length_c   1.000
_cell.angle_alpha   90.00
_cell.angle_beta   90.00
_cell.angle_gamma   90.00
#
_symmetry.space_group_name_H-M   'P 1'
#
loop_
_entity.id
_entity.type
_entity.pdbx_description
1 polymer ?
#
loop_
_entity_poly.entity_id
_entity_poly.type
_entity_poly.pdbx_seq_one_letter_code
_entity_poly.pdbx_strand_id
1 'polypeptide(L)'
;GVKYIAADGTEQSCTEYTELTESTDGSTGLNGWYVVKGTVNKEGLIGIAGGKTLNLILCEGATLNLQKTLYLMGGATLNIYGQNGGTGTLIVKGTAGVRQPGIGIMHNTAGGSASVNIYGGTVTAQTDNGAQPIGTNPELMPYGKVTVTIAKGLKCVKTDDQNTAYAYDNTDGTSITITKCTEHKWSYTNITNDTHDRTCDLCGTAETGVAHTTARYQYIRADIHRLICACGKGYSTEYHTYTYAPNSDGLTHTATCKCEYSVDDIAHTYKGEDEICICGAVHSATYDGKKYASLQSAIDAAAPVGGTVTLARQVNENVVSTDGTVTIDLGGNIWSGYIDDWGSIVPLTVNGGSVTLKNGNLFQWWSSSSARTGIEINDGSVTIEEDVRVMGGIPEGDVLSPSITLNGGTLILKEGAVLLSGLQVPEGKVLADYLPEGTAFVKCSYDNSSDTVTVSDPQEFVSDVYSTNRSTEGMMIVSHTHDFGGGTACPCGFNCDHSVVDSATGKCENCGTQIYVASLVKADGTAENYDIFANAWTAAIESEGSTLKLLCNVEFDDNGADGLVLDHGKFTLDLGGFTLESFAYQQMLVISGTADIVIKNGVLLNTYNTEGGGQLFLSTGNAIDVKGGSLTLDGVTLHGAYEVKGALPDGEIQSYALELYSGNLTVENCTFFGSLAVYKMSDDSSLTVKIISADLRNGLIFTAMGEEKDYDGF
;
A
#
# COMPACT_ATOMS: atom_id res chain seq x y z
N GLY A 1 6.57 -67.08 -20.62
CA GLY A 1 7.98 -66.81 -20.37
C GLY A 1 8.19 -65.43 -19.88
N VAL A 2 9.27 -65.19 -19.15
CA VAL A 2 9.67 -63.85 -18.69
C VAL A 2 10.68 -63.30 -19.69
N LYS A 3 10.39 -62.08 -20.21
CA LYS A 3 11.29 -61.37 -21.13
C LYS A 3 12.50 -60.83 -20.40
N TYR A 4 13.65 -60.80 -21.06
CA TYR A 4 14.88 -60.22 -20.55
C TYR A 4 15.77 -59.72 -21.71
N ILE A 5 16.68 -58.83 -21.44
CA ILE A 5 17.71 -58.40 -22.42
C ILE A 5 18.94 -59.33 -22.24
N ALA A 6 19.27 -60.06 -23.28
CA ALA A 6 20.42 -60.96 -23.30
C ALA A 6 21.75 -60.20 -23.39
N ALA A 7 22.88 -60.91 -23.30
CA ALA A 7 24.23 -60.38 -23.35
C ALA A 7 24.56 -59.64 -24.63
N ASP A 8 23.92 -60.00 -25.73
CA ASP A 8 24.07 -59.36 -27.05
C ASP A 8 23.15 -58.17 -27.26
N GLY A 9 22.35 -57.80 -26.23
CA GLY A 9 21.39 -56.71 -26.27
C GLY A 9 20.04 -57.05 -26.89
N THR A 10 19.81 -58.31 -27.31
CA THR A 10 18.54 -58.78 -27.88
C THR A 10 17.54 -59.14 -26.80
N GLU A 11 16.23 -58.94 -27.04
CA GLU A 11 15.19 -59.40 -26.14
C GLU A 11 14.96 -60.91 -26.33
N GLN A 12 15.06 -61.64 -25.25
CA GLN A 12 14.83 -63.09 -25.17
C GLN A 12 13.70 -63.41 -24.18
N SER A 13 13.22 -64.63 -24.16
CA SER A 13 12.19 -65.14 -23.24
C SER A 13 12.66 -66.37 -22.52
N CYS A 14 12.66 -66.34 -21.19
CA CYS A 14 12.93 -67.47 -20.33
C CYS A 14 11.59 -68.15 -19.93
N THR A 15 11.44 -69.41 -20.31
CA THR A 15 10.23 -70.20 -20.04
C THR A 15 10.37 -71.13 -18.82
N GLU A 16 11.62 -71.58 -18.53
CA GLU A 16 11.94 -72.45 -17.39
C GLU A 16 12.74 -71.68 -16.36
N TYR A 17 12.13 -71.33 -15.26
CA TYR A 17 12.73 -70.57 -14.15
C TYR A 17 12.09 -70.85 -12.81
N THR A 18 12.83 -70.59 -11.77
CA THR A 18 12.30 -70.57 -10.40
C THR A 18 12.07 -69.13 -9.97
N GLU A 19 10.94 -68.81 -9.37
CA GLU A 19 10.70 -67.49 -8.77
C GLU A 19 11.50 -67.39 -7.45
N LEU A 20 12.32 -66.36 -7.36
CA LEU A 20 13.08 -66.06 -6.15
C LEU A 20 12.18 -65.29 -5.17
N THR A 21 11.97 -65.89 -3.99
CA THR A 21 11.11 -65.33 -2.93
C THR A 21 11.88 -65.27 -1.61
N GLU A 22 11.29 -64.66 -0.60
CA GLU A 22 11.88 -64.62 0.75
C GLU A 22 12.15 -65.99 1.33
N SER A 23 11.33 -67.02 0.99
CA SER A 23 11.46 -68.43 1.44
C SER A 23 12.47 -69.23 0.62
N THR A 24 13.00 -68.74 -0.49
CA THR A 24 13.99 -69.48 -1.30
C THR A 24 15.23 -69.79 -0.46
N ASP A 25 15.58 -71.04 -0.27
CA ASP A 25 16.83 -71.39 0.38
C ASP A 25 18.01 -71.22 -0.57
N GLY A 26 18.81 -70.23 -0.27
CA GLY A 26 20.03 -69.95 -1.03
C GLY A 26 21.33 -70.39 -0.38
N SER A 27 21.23 -71.05 0.80
CA SER A 27 22.40 -71.50 1.59
C SER A 27 23.19 -72.62 0.97
N THR A 28 22.53 -73.47 0.21
CA THR A 28 23.13 -74.65 -0.48
C THR A 28 23.72 -74.29 -1.85
N GLY A 29 23.50 -73.07 -2.30
CA GLY A 29 23.98 -72.54 -3.60
C GLY A 29 22.97 -72.66 -4.73
N LEU A 30 22.51 -71.54 -5.25
CA LEU A 30 21.58 -71.47 -6.37
C LEU A 30 22.28 -71.84 -7.68
N ASN A 31 21.50 -72.41 -8.64
CA ASN A 31 21.96 -72.80 -9.97
C ASN A 31 20.77 -72.78 -10.95
N GLY A 32 20.96 -72.25 -12.14
CA GLY A 32 19.92 -72.14 -13.17
C GLY A 32 19.28 -70.77 -13.25
N TRP A 33 18.04 -70.70 -13.75
CA TRP A 33 17.32 -69.44 -13.97
C TRP A 33 16.41 -69.08 -12.81
N TYR A 34 16.55 -67.88 -12.30
CA TYR A 34 15.73 -67.34 -11.27
C TYR A 34 15.16 -65.99 -11.70
N VAL A 35 13.92 -65.69 -11.26
CA VAL A 35 13.22 -64.47 -11.62
C VAL A 35 12.74 -63.80 -10.35
N VAL A 36 12.95 -62.51 -10.26
CA VAL A 36 12.44 -61.65 -9.17
C VAL A 36 11.24 -60.88 -9.68
N LYS A 37 10.10 -61.06 -9.00
CA LYS A 37 8.86 -60.30 -9.26
C LYS A 37 8.42 -59.61 -7.97
N GLY A 38 8.12 -58.31 -8.07
CA GLY A 38 7.77 -57.52 -6.89
C GLY A 38 8.95 -57.27 -5.95
N THR A 39 8.69 -57.00 -4.68
CA THR A 39 9.71 -56.72 -3.69
C THR A 39 10.01 -57.96 -2.85
N VAL A 40 11.26 -58.40 -2.82
CA VAL A 40 11.76 -59.53 -2.05
C VAL A 40 12.83 -59.04 -1.07
N ASN A 41 12.58 -59.14 0.23
CA ASN A 41 13.53 -58.77 1.28
C ASN A 41 14.10 -60.08 1.90
N LYS A 42 15.40 -60.32 1.74
CA LYS A 42 16.02 -61.54 2.17
C LYS A 42 17.13 -61.30 3.21
N GLU A 43 16.90 -61.82 4.41
CA GLU A 43 17.88 -61.77 5.51
C GLU A 43 18.89 -62.95 5.45
N GLY A 44 18.48 -64.04 4.84
CA GLY A 44 19.32 -65.22 4.68
C GLY A 44 20.38 -65.05 3.57
N LEU A 45 21.43 -65.85 3.66
CA LEU A 45 22.46 -65.93 2.65
C LEU A 45 21.91 -66.43 1.30
N ILE A 46 22.35 -65.81 0.22
CA ILE A 46 22.27 -66.42 -1.13
C ILE A 46 23.69 -66.66 -1.63
N GLY A 47 23.92 -67.87 -2.07
CA GLY A 47 25.20 -68.27 -2.65
C GLY A 47 25.06 -68.97 -3.98
N ILE A 48 26.17 -69.05 -4.70
CA ILE A 48 26.30 -69.86 -5.94
C ILE A 48 27.39 -70.84 -5.70
N ALA A 49 27.03 -72.12 -5.82
CA ALA A 49 27.96 -73.26 -5.63
C ALA A 49 29.07 -73.29 -6.67
N GLY A 50 30.23 -73.83 -6.32
CA GLY A 50 31.38 -73.90 -7.21
C GLY A 50 31.08 -74.57 -8.55
N GLY A 51 31.51 -73.92 -9.63
CA GLY A 51 31.28 -74.34 -11.01
C GLY A 51 29.82 -74.24 -11.50
N LYS A 52 28.92 -73.59 -10.73
CA LYS A 52 27.50 -73.40 -11.08
C LYS A 52 27.24 -71.99 -11.62
N THR A 53 26.10 -71.85 -12.34
CA THR A 53 25.70 -70.57 -12.92
C THR A 53 24.30 -70.20 -12.41
N LEU A 54 24.20 -69.00 -11.81
CA LEU A 54 22.93 -68.38 -11.51
C LEU A 54 22.64 -67.32 -12.58
N ASN A 55 21.52 -67.44 -13.28
CA ASN A 55 20.97 -66.47 -14.18
C ASN A 55 19.79 -65.80 -13.46
N LEU A 56 19.94 -64.52 -13.10
CA LEU A 56 18.97 -63.77 -12.31
C LEU A 56 18.30 -62.71 -13.20
N ILE A 57 16.99 -62.82 -13.42
CA ILE A 57 16.21 -61.83 -14.15
C ILE A 57 15.51 -60.93 -13.12
N LEU A 58 15.79 -59.66 -13.20
CA LEU A 58 15.10 -58.59 -12.44
C LEU A 58 13.97 -58.04 -13.31
N CYS A 59 12.71 -58.38 -12.97
CA CYS A 59 11.55 -57.88 -13.67
C CYS A 59 11.38 -56.37 -13.42
N GLU A 60 10.71 -55.71 -14.33
CA GLU A 60 10.44 -54.26 -14.17
C GLU A 60 9.66 -53.96 -12.90
N GLY A 61 10.12 -52.94 -12.15
CA GLY A 61 9.57 -52.58 -10.85
C GLY A 61 9.87 -53.55 -9.71
N ALA A 62 10.51 -54.66 -9.98
CA ALA A 62 10.89 -55.63 -8.94
C ALA A 62 12.14 -55.15 -8.18
N THR A 63 12.20 -55.47 -6.89
CA THR A 63 13.35 -55.18 -6.03
C THR A 63 13.76 -56.42 -5.25
N LEU A 64 15.01 -56.85 -5.41
CA LEU A 64 15.61 -57.87 -4.56
C LEU A 64 16.56 -57.19 -3.57
N ASN A 65 16.22 -57.22 -2.30
CA ASN A 65 17.00 -56.69 -1.19
C ASN A 65 17.69 -57.81 -0.44
N LEU A 66 19.01 -57.91 -0.56
CA LEU A 66 19.82 -58.87 0.19
C LEU A 66 20.55 -58.15 1.33
N GLN A 67 20.28 -58.56 2.56
CA GLN A 67 20.92 -57.95 3.75
C GLN A 67 22.28 -58.54 4.06
N LYS A 68 22.73 -59.54 3.29
CA LYS A 68 24.03 -60.17 3.37
C LYS A 68 24.65 -60.34 1.99
N THR A 69 25.96 -60.55 1.93
CA THR A 69 26.72 -60.84 0.72
C THR A 69 26.03 -61.89 -0.17
N LEU A 70 25.88 -61.59 -1.46
CA LEU A 70 25.61 -62.63 -2.46
C LEU A 70 26.94 -63.30 -2.75
N TYR A 71 27.15 -64.50 -2.20
CA TYR A 71 28.45 -65.09 -2.24
C TYR A 71 28.65 -66.07 -3.42
N LEU A 72 29.87 -66.11 -3.91
CA LEU A 72 30.30 -66.94 -5.03
C LEU A 72 31.39 -67.90 -4.59
N MET A 73 31.25 -69.20 -4.91
CA MET A 73 32.32 -70.16 -4.73
C MET A 73 33.21 -70.19 -6.01
N GLY A 74 34.39 -70.76 -5.90
CA GLY A 74 35.31 -70.85 -7.04
C GLY A 74 34.69 -71.54 -8.24
N GLY A 75 34.85 -70.90 -9.41
CA GLY A 75 34.23 -71.33 -10.66
C GLY A 75 32.74 -70.91 -10.82
N ALA A 76 32.13 -70.23 -9.83
CA ALA A 76 30.76 -69.75 -9.93
C ALA A 76 30.61 -68.60 -10.92
N THR A 77 29.44 -68.55 -11.60
CA THR A 77 29.06 -67.47 -12.48
C THR A 77 27.71 -66.91 -12.08
N LEU A 78 27.64 -65.56 -11.93
CA LEU A 78 26.41 -64.84 -11.75
C LEU A 78 26.14 -64.00 -12.99
N ASN A 79 24.99 -64.19 -13.62
CA ASN A 79 24.50 -63.38 -14.72
C ASN A 79 23.27 -62.61 -14.23
N ILE A 80 23.26 -61.27 -14.32
CA ILE A 80 22.14 -60.42 -13.94
C ILE A 80 21.58 -59.80 -15.21
N TYR A 81 20.29 -60.01 -15.42
CA TYR A 81 19.53 -59.55 -16.56
C TYR A 81 18.44 -58.55 -16.09
N GLY A 82 18.17 -57.53 -16.87
CA GLY A 82 17.02 -56.66 -16.74
C GLY A 82 16.03 -56.86 -17.87
N GLN A 83 14.87 -56.26 -17.75
CA GLN A 83 13.93 -56.09 -18.86
C GLN A 83 14.21 -54.78 -19.59
N ASN A 84 13.47 -54.47 -20.67
CA ASN A 84 13.76 -53.36 -21.54
C ASN A 84 13.69 -51.98 -20.83
N GLY A 85 12.79 -51.80 -19.87
CA GLY A 85 12.69 -50.55 -19.06
C GLY A 85 13.85 -50.40 -18.08
N GLY A 86 14.51 -51.50 -17.68
CA GLY A 86 15.68 -51.47 -16.81
C GLY A 86 15.39 -51.08 -15.35
N THR A 87 14.12 -51.10 -14.91
CA THR A 87 13.69 -50.65 -13.59
C THR A 87 13.77 -51.70 -12.49
N GLY A 88 14.06 -52.97 -12.86
CA GLY A 88 14.29 -54.03 -11.88
C GLY A 88 15.58 -53.75 -11.11
N THR A 89 15.56 -53.95 -9.80
CA THR A 89 16.63 -53.54 -8.88
C THR A 89 17.14 -54.72 -8.04
N LEU A 90 18.45 -54.83 -7.93
CA LEU A 90 19.14 -55.67 -6.94
C LEU A 90 19.94 -54.75 -6.01
N ILE A 91 19.67 -54.89 -4.71
CA ILE A 91 20.43 -54.20 -3.66
C ILE A 91 21.07 -55.30 -2.79
N VAL A 92 22.39 -55.28 -2.70
CA VAL A 92 23.13 -56.24 -1.89
C VAL A 92 24.01 -55.48 -0.91
N LYS A 93 23.89 -55.84 0.35
CA LYS A 93 24.74 -55.29 1.42
C LYS A 93 25.80 -56.30 1.81
N GLY A 94 27.05 -55.91 1.83
CA GLY A 94 28.10 -56.69 2.50
C GLY A 94 27.77 -56.89 3.98
N THR A 95 28.16 -58.02 4.55
CA THR A 95 27.88 -58.31 5.98
C THR A 95 28.63 -57.31 6.85
N ALA A 96 27.88 -56.60 7.70
CA ALA A 96 28.42 -55.57 8.57
C ALA A 96 29.48 -56.10 9.55
N GLY A 97 30.53 -55.34 9.76
CA GLY A 97 31.62 -55.64 10.70
C GLY A 97 32.67 -56.67 10.21
N VAL A 98 32.49 -57.25 9.02
CA VAL A 98 33.42 -58.14 8.36
C VAL A 98 33.72 -57.61 6.97
N ARG A 99 35.01 -57.55 6.55
CA ARG A 99 35.38 -57.08 5.21
C ARG A 99 34.88 -57.99 4.10
N GLN A 100 33.55 -57.95 3.86
CA GLN A 100 32.92 -58.74 2.84
C GLN A 100 32.39 -57.89 1.71
N PRO A 101 32.51 -58.35 0.45
CA PRO A 101 31.92 -57.68 -0.69
C PRO A 101 30.38 -57.72 -0.60
N GLY A 102 29.68 -56.80 -1.27
CA GLY A 102 28.26 -56.94 -1.55
C GLY A 102 27.98 -58.17 -2.39
N ILE A 103 28.69 -58.35 -3.49
CA ILE A 103 28.63 -59.53 -4.38
C ILE A 103 30.05 -60.11 -4.53
N GLY A 104 30.24 -61.36 -4.20
CA GLY A 104 31.56 -61.95 -4.46
C GLY A 104 32.01 -63.06 -3.54
N ILE A 105 33.31 -63.27 -3.40
CA ILE A 105 33.94 -64.35 -2.65
C ILE A 105 34.14 -63.91 -1.19
N MET A 106 33.50 -64.66 -0.27
CA MET A 106 33.54 -64.35 1.17
C MET A 106 34.69 -65.01 1.94
N HIS A 107 35.05 -66.23 1.58
CA HIS A 107 36.01 -67.03 2.27
C HIS A 107 37.04 -67.63 1.34
N ASN A 108 38.18 -68.03 1.93
CA ASN A 108 39.22 -68.74 1.22
C ASN A 108 38.68 -70.16 0.82
N THR A 109 38.08 -70.22 -0.36
CA THR A 109 37.84 -71.52 -1.04
C THR A 109 38.95 -71.73 -2.03
N ALA A 110 39.82 -72.64 -1.75
CA ALA A 110 41.03 -72.95 -2.50
C ALA A 110 40.91 -72.71 -4.03
N GLY A 111 41.53 -71.69 -4.53
CA GLY A 111 41.95 -71.58 -5.94
C GLY A 111 40.89 -71.24 -6.98
N GLY A 112 39.74 -70.63 -6.64
CA GLY A 112 38.70 -70.42 -7.64
C GLY A 112 38.45 -68.94 -8.01
N SER A 113 38.56 -68.62 -9.28
CA SER A 113 38.01 -67.35 -9.82
C SER A 113 36.50 -67.50 -10.03
N ALA A 114 35.74 -66.39 -9.83
CA ALA A 114 34.30 -66.30 -10.11
C ALA A 114 34.03 -65.21 -11.15
N SER A 115 32.86 -65.25 -11.75
CA SER A 115 32.45 -64.22 -12.74
C SER A 115 31.10 -63.60 -12.36
N VAL A 116 31.01 -62.29 -12.51
CA VAL A 116 29.77 -61.50 -12.35
C VAL A 116 29.56 -60.71 -13.67
N ASN A 117 28.47 -61.04 -14.36
CA ASN A 117 28.11 -60.40 -15.60
C ASN A 117 26.80 -59.67 -15.42
N ILE A 118 26.78 -58.36 -15.64
CA ILE A 118 25.61 -57.49 -15.48
C ILE A 118 25.18 -56.98 -16.85
N TYR A 119 24.06 -57.50 -17.32
CA TYR A 119 23.50 -57.22 -18.66
C TYR A 119 22.31 -56.24 -18.58
N GLY A 120 21.72 -56.03 -17.41
CA GLY A 120 20.61 -55.11 -17.26
C GLY A 120 20.12 -54.98 -15.83
N GLY A 121 19.09 -54.16 -15.63
CA GLY A 121 18.58 -53.76 -14.33
C GLY A 121 19.45 -52.75 -13.62
N THR A 122 19.08 -52.43 -12.39
CA THR A 122 19.89 -51.55 -11.49
C THR A 122 20.49 -52.42 -10.40
N VAL A 123 21.80 -52.46 -10.27
CA VAL A 123 22.53 -53.25 -9.29
C VAL A 123 23.29 -52.32 -8.34
N THR A 124 22.86 -52.28 -7.09
CA THR A 124 23.56 -51.58 -6.03
C THR A 124 24.29 -52.58 -5.15
N ALA A 125 25.60 -52.53 -5.19
CA ALA A 125 26.47 -53.33 -4.33
C ALA A 125 27.08 -52.46 -3.25
N GLN A 126 26.67 -52.71 -2.01
CA GLN A 126 27.17 -51.99 -0.85
C GLN A 126 28.22 -52.82 -0.14
N THR A 127 29.27 -52.17 0.30
CA THR A 127 30.35 -52.81 1.02
C THR A 127 30.63 -52.04 2.33
N ASP A 128 31.24 -52.75 3.29
CA ASP A 128 31.70 -52.19 4.54
C ASP A 128 33.18 -52.48 4.71
N ASN A 129 33.88 -51.59 5.47
CA ASN A 129 35.30 -51.72 5.83
C ASN A 129 36.28 -51.93 4.66
N GLY A 130 36.03 -51.29 3.49
CA GLY A 130 36.96 -51.25 2.37
C GLY A 130 37.11 -52.54 1.58
N ALA A 131 36.10 -53.47 1.67
CA ALA A 131 36.01 -54.59 0.73
C ALA A 131 35.55 -54.07 -0.66
N GLN A 132 35.84 -54.80 -1.72
CA GLN A 132 35.33 -54.49 -3.05
C GLN A 132 33.83 -54.69 -3.10
N PRO A 133 33.03 -53.76 -3.63
CA PRO A 133 31.58 -53.90 -3.67
C PRO A 133 31.14 -55.11 -4.52
N ILE A 134 31.79 -55.38 -5.63
CA ILE A 134 31.69 -56.62 -6.40
C ILE A 134 33.09 -57.16 -6.55
N GLY A 135 33.42 -58.24 -5.78
CA GLY A 135 34.79 -58.69 -5.83
C GLY A 135 35.12 -59.66 -4.69
N THR A 136 36.26 -59.39 -4.05
CA THR A 136 36.76 -60.24 -2.93
C THR A 136 37.09 -59.38 -1.71
N ASN A 137 37.20 -59.99 -0.56
CA ASN A 137 37.87 -59.40 0.57
C ASN A 137 39.36 -59.14 0.17
N PRO A 138 39.92 -57.93 0.43
CA PRO A 138 41.32 -57.64 0.07
C PRO A 138 42.32 -58.60 0.66
N GLU A 139 42.05 -59.19 1.82
CA GLU A 139 42.93 -60.17 2.46
C GLU A 139 42.95 -61.52 1.76
N LEU A 140 41.98 -61.78 0.87
CA LEU A 140 41.86 -63.03 0.09
C LEU A 140 42.31 -62.86 -1.38
N MET A 141 42.69 -61.69 -1.81
CA MET A 141 43.06 -61.44 -3.22
C MET A 141 44.13 -62.34 -3.84
N PRO A 142 45.09 -62.88 -3.08
CA PRO A 142 46.05 -63.82 -3.65
C PRO A 142 45.41 -65.18 -4.02
N TYR A 143 44.22 -65.52 -3.47
CA TYR A 143 43.63 -66.87 -3.54
C TYR A 143 42.36 -66.94 -4.39
N GLY A 144 41.79 -65.82 -4.82
CA GLY A 144 40.62 -65.82 -5.68
C GLY A 144 40.40 -64.44 -6.32
N LYS A 145 39.85 -64.42 -7.54
CA LYS A 145 39.55 -63.22 -8.28
C LYS A 145 38.12 -63.27 -8.81
N VAL A 146 37.38 -62.17 -8.66
CA VAL A 146 36.09 -62.00 -9.31
C VAL A 146 36.29 -61.13 -10.56
N THR A 147 35.91 -61.67 -11.72
CA THR A 147 35.87 -60.93 -12.97
C THR A 147 34.51 -60.34 -13.15
N VAL A 148 34.43 -59.00 -13.30
CA VAL A 148 33.17 -58.26 -13.47
C VAL A 148 33.07 -57.78 -14.91
N THR A 149 31.95 -58.09 -15.56
CA THR A 149 31.62 -57.62 -16.91
C THR A 149 30.34 -56.79 -16.82
N ILE A 150 30.42 -55.57 -17.26
CA ILE A 150 29.26 -54.66 -17.32
C ILE A 150 28.94 -54.45 -18.80
N ALA A 151 27.70 -54.71 -19.20
CA ALA A 151 27.28 -54.57 -20.60
C ALA A 151 27.32 -53.12 -21.06
N LYS A 152 27.56 -52.92 -22.36
CA LYS A 152 27.42 -51.62 -22.99
C LYS A 152 26.01 -51.05 -22.75
N GLY A 153 25.91 -49.77 -22.50
CA GLY A 153 24.65 -49.08 -22.18
C GLY A 153 24.36 -49.00 -20.68
N LEU A 154 25.16 -49.67 -19.83
CA LEU A 154 25.12 -49.51 -18.38
C LEU A 154 26.29 -48.63 -17.92
N LYS A 155 26.04 -47.71 -16.98
CA LYS A 155 27.06 -46.92 -16.28
C LYS A 155 27.27 -47.39 -14.86
N CYS A 156 28.50 -47.30 -14.37
CA CYS A 156 28.81 -47.53 -12.96
C CYS A 156 29.08 -46.17 -12.28
N VAL A 157 28.42 -45.92 -11.17
CA VAL A 157 28.60 -44.71 -10.34
C VAL A 157 28.85 -45.12 -8.91
N LYS A 158 29.55 -44.26 -8.12
CA LYS A 158 29.59 -44.43 -6.66
C LYS A 158 28.22 -44.14 -6.08
N THR A 159 27.82 -44.87 -5.06
CA THR A 159 26.48 -44.69 -4.45
C THR A 159 26.32 -43.30 -3.80
N ASP A 160 27.40 -42.71 -3.35
CA ASP A 160 27.46 -41.34 -2.76
C ASP A 160 27.70 -40.23 -3.79
N ASP A 161 28.14 -40.56 -5.00
CA ASP A 161 28.32 -39.62 -6.13
C ASP A 161 27.75 -40.23 -7.41
N GLN A 162 26.48 -40.00 -7.64
CA GLN A 162 25.76 -40.53 -8.81
C GLN A 162 26.02 -39.75 -10.12
N ASN A 163 26.74 -38.63 -10.01
CA ASN A 163 27.03 -37.79 -11.18
C ASN A 163 28.29 -38.18 -11.92
N THR A 164 29.21 -38.89 -11.27
CA THR A 164 30.49 -39.27 -11.89
C THR A 164 30.48 -40.76 -12.18
N ALA A 165 30.30 -41.11 -13.45
CA ALA A 165 30.47 -42.52 -13.89
C ALA A 165 31.95 -42.82 -14.08
N TYR A 166 32.33 -44.08 -13.78
CA TYR A 166 33.69 -44.55 -13.94
C TYR A 166 33.73 -46.03 -14.40
N ALA A 167 34.86 -46.44 -14.96
CA ALA A 167 35.06 -47.84 -15.26
C ALA A 167 35.34 -48.61 -13.98
N TYR A 168 34.51 -49.61 -13.65
CA TYR A 168 34.69 -50.43 -12.48
C TYR A 168 35.89 -51.41 -12.68
N ASP A 169 36.93 -51.24 -11.88
CA ASP A 169 38.19 -51.98 -12.01
C ASP A 169 38.52 -52.89 -10.80
N ASN A 170 37.59 -53.04 -9.87
CA ASN A 170 37.76 -53.84 -8.65
C ASN A 170 38.83 -53.31 -7.65
N THR A 171 39.29 -52.08 -7.80
CA THR A 171 40.31 -51.53 -6.88
C THR A 171 39.71 -50.63 -5.80
N ASP A 172 38.47 -50.16 -5.98
CA ASP A 172 37.79 -49.25 -5.10
C ASP A 172 36.88 -50.01 -4.09
N GLY A 173 37.07 -49.76 -2.80
CA GLY A 173 36.25 -50.27 -1.71
C GLY A 173 34.97 -49.49 -1.44
N THR A 174 34.54 -48.60 -2.33
CA THR A 174 33.34 -47.77 -2.20
C THR A 174 32.10 -48.46 -2.75
N SER A 175 30.95 -48.35 -2.07
CA SER A 175 29.67 -48.83 -2.61
C SER A 175 29.33 -48.27 -3.97
N ILE A 176 28.81 -49.09 -4.89
CA ILE A 176 28.54 -48.70 -6.27
C ILE A 176 27.10 -48.99 -6.67
N THR A 177 26.64 -48.26 -7.67
CA THR A 177 25.40 -48.57 -8.41
C THR A 177 25.69 -48.68 -9.90
N ILE A 178 25.26 -49.77 -10.51
CA ILE A 178 25.34 -50.03 -11.94
C ILE A 178 23.92 -49.94 -12.48
N THR A 179 23.69 -49.06 -13.42
CA THR A 179 22.34 -48.78 -13.95
C THR A 179 22.37 -48.37 -15.41
N LYS A 180 21.22 -48.38 -16.06
CA LYS A 180 21.09 -47.95 -17.47
C LYS A 180 21.59 -46.51 -17.65
N CYS A 181 22.40 -46.29 -18.66
CA CYS A 181 22.89 -44.97 -19.04
C CYS A 181 21.82 -44.28 -19.87
N THR A 182 21.10 -43.31 -19.28
CA THR A 182 20.05 -42.53 -19.96
C THR A 182 20.58 -41.19 -20.51
N GLU A 183 21.69 -40.71 -19.96
CA GLU A 183 22.36 -39.49 -20.39
C GLU A 183 23.78 -39.82 -20.86
N HIS A 184 23.98 -39.74 -22.15
CA HIS A 184 25.26 -40.07 -22.74
C HIS A 184 26.21 -38.88 -22.78
N LYS A 185 27.45 -39.07 -22.31
CA LYS A 185 28.57 -38.13 -22.50
C LYS A 185 29.40 -38.62 -23.71
N TRP A 186 29.22 -37.96 -24.84
CA TRP A 186 29.82 -38.41 -26.08
C TRP A 186 31.23 -37.86 -26.32
N SER A 187 32.14 -38.71 -26.64
CA SER A 187 33.41 -38.41 -27.29
C SER A 187 33.28 -38.71 -28.79
N TYR A 188 33.85 -37.85 -29.61
CA TYR A 188 33.70 -37.87 -31.08
C TYR A 188 35.00 -38.23 -31.79
N THR A 189 34.91 -39.09 -32.79
CA THR A 189 36.02 -39.51 -33.63
C THR A 189 35.59 -39.55 -35.10
N ASN A 190 36.53 -39.76 -36.03
CA ASN A 190 36.28 -39.89 -37.47
C ASN A 190 35.40 -38.77 -38.03
N ILE A 191 35.66 -37.52 -37.63
CA ILE A 191 34.86 -36.34 -38.01
C ILE A 191 35.16 -36.02 -39.50
N THR A 192 34.16 -36.20 -40.34
CA THR A 192 34.16 -35.84 -41.76
C THR A 192 33.39 -34.56 -42.02
N ASN A 193 33.07 -34.26 -43.27
CA ASN A 193 32.17 -33.13 -43.59
C ASN A 193 30.71 -33.46 -43.31
N ASP A 194 30.30 -34.72 -43.42
CA ASP A 194 28.92 -35.16 -43.39
C ASP A 194 28.55 -35.89 -42.09
N THR A 195 29.53 -36.63 -41.51
CA THR A 195 29.29 -37.53 -40.38
C THR A 195 30.43 -37.52 -39.37
N HIS A 196 30.18 -38.12 -38.23
CA HIS A 196 31.15 -38.46 -37.19
C HIS A 196 30.80 -39.79 -36.55
N ASP A 197 31.78 -40.40 -35.90
CA ASP A 197 31.53 -41.46 -34.94
C ASP A 197 31.49 -40.89 -33.54
N ARG A 198 30.73 -41.55 -32.67
CA ARG A 198 30.70 -41.17 -31.25
C ARG A 198 30.64 -42.36 -30.32
N THR A 199 31.32 -42.22 -29.21
CA THR A 199 31.35 -43.23 -28.14
C THR A 199 30.99 -42.54 -26.81
N CYS A 200 30.08 -43.15 -26.06
CA CYS A 200 29.75 -42.65 -24.76
C CYS A 200 30.85 -42.96 -23.73
N ASP A 201 31.45 -41.96 -23.12
CA ASP A 201 32.50 -42.11 -22.11
C ASP A 201 32.01 -42.84 -20.84
N LEU A 202 30.70 -42.80 -20.62
CA LEU A 202 30.10 -43.35 -19.36
C LEU A 202 29.74 -44.83 -19.49
N CYS A 203 29.29 -45.30 -20.64
CA CYS A 203 28.72 -46.64 -20.81
C CYS A 203 29.27 -47.41 -22.01
N GLY A 204 30.20 -46.82 -22.76
CA GLY A 204 30.84 -47.46 -23.91
C GLY A 204 29.97 -47.68 -25.14
N THR A 205 28.72 -47.20 -25.16
CA THR A 205 27.88 -47.24 -26.37
C THR A 205 28.54 -46.47 -27.48
N ALA A 206 28.66 -47.06 -28.64
CA ALA A 206 29.29 -46.47 -29.83
C ALA A 206 28.31 -46.44 -30.99
N GLU A 207 28.35 -45.32 -31.74
CA GLU A 207 27.58 -45.11 -32.95
C GLU A 207 28.55 -44.64 -34.05
N THR A 208 28.40 -45.13 -35.25
CA THR A 208 29.26 -44.80 -36.41
C THR A 208 28.44 -44.15 -37.49
N GLY A 209 29.09 -43.24 -38.25
CA GLY A 209 28.46 -42.57 -39.39
C GLY A 209 27.27 -41.66 -39.01
N VAL A 210 27.28 -41.11 -37.80
CA VAL A 210 26.21 -40.21 -37.29
C VAL A 210 26.26 -38.89 -38.03
N ALA A 211 25.16 -38.46 -38.65
CA ALA A 211 25.06 -37.17 -39.31
C ALA A 211 25.22 -36.02 -38.33
N HIS A 212 25.80 -34.90 -38.78
CA HIS A 212 25.91 -33.70 -37.95
C HIS A 212 24.54 -33.12 -37.61
N THR A 213 24.34 -32.80 -36.34
CA THR A 213 23.17 -32.07 -35.82
C THR A 213 23.65 -30.81 -35.14
N THR A 214 22.85 -29.74 -35.24
CA THR A 214 23.20 -28.46 -34.63
C THR A 214 23.16 -28.55 -33.10
N ALA A 215 24.31 -28.35 -32.47
CA ALA A 215 24.43 -28.23 -31.02
C ALA A 215 24.54 -26.76 -30.58
N ARG A 216 25.14 -25.92 -31.41
CA ARG A 216 25.26 -24.48 -31.18
C ARG A 216 25.43 -23.76 -32.52
N TYR A 217 25.25 -22.46 -32.45
CA TYR A 217 25.46 -21.56 -33.61
C TYR A 217 26.69 -20.71 -33.37
N GLN A 218 27.38 -20.35 -34.44
CA GLN A 218 28.57 -19.50 -34.42
C GLN A 218 28.38 -18.32 -35.36
N TYR A 219 28.44 -17.10 -34.83
CA TYR A 219 28.45 -15.90 -35.67
C TYR A 219 29.60 -15.93 -36.70
N ILE A 220 29.30 -15.54 -37.92
CA ILE A 220 30.30 -15.35 -38.99
C ILE A 220 30.31 -13.86 -39.40
N ARG A 221 29.16 -13.33 -39.77
CA ARG A 221 28.97 -11.95 -40.19
C ARG A 221 27.47 -11.56 -40.01
N ALA A 222 27.14 -10.30 -40.27
CA ALA A 222 25.82 -9.72 -39.94
C ALA A 222 24.61 -10.41 -40.59
N ASP A 223 24.79 -11.19 -41.65
CA ASP A 223 23.69 -11.88 -42.35
C ASP A 223 23.65 -13.39 -42.14
N ILE A 224 24.78 -14.04 -41.73
CA ILE A 224 24.84 -15.48 -41.59
C ILE A 224 25.59 -15.95 -40.34
N HIS A 225 25.20 -17.12 -39.88
CA HIS A 225 25.91 -17.90 -38.88
C HIS A 225 26.21 -19.31 -39.37
N ARG A 226 27.15 -19.96 -38.70
CA ARG A 226 27.54 -21.34 -38.92
C ARG A 226 26.87 -22.26 -37.91
N LEU A 227 26.38 -23.40 -38.38
CA LEU A 227 25.87 -24.47 -37.57
C LEU A 227 27.04 -25.33 -37.11
N ILE A 228 27.18 -25.46 -35.79
CA ILE A 228 28.24 -26.24 -35.15
C ILE A 228 27.63 -27.47 -34.50
N CYS A 229 28.16 -28.63 -34.90
CA CYS A 229 27.81 -29.89 -34.24
C CYS A 229 28.49 -30.01 -32.88
N ALA A 230 27.95 -30.82 -31.99
CA ALA A 230 28.57 -31.15 -30.70
C ALA A 230 29.98 -31.68 -30.81
N CYS A 231 30.33 -32.33 -31.97
CA CYS A 231 31.69 -32.73 -32.26
C CYS A 231 32.67 -31.56 -32.58
N GLY A 232 32.20 -30.33 -32.57
CA GLY A 232 32.99 -29.14 -32.89
C GLY A 232 33.04 -28.76 -34.36
N LYS A 233 32.57 -29.61 -35.30
CA LYS A 233 32.58 -29.36 -36.71
C LYS A 233 31.54 -28.33 -37.12
N GLY A 234 31.95 -27.31 -37.82
CA GLY A 234 31.05 -26.43 -38.58
C GLY A 234 30.71 -27.08 -39.91
N TYR A 235 29.45 -27.41 -40.13
CA TYR A 235 29.05 -28.24 -41.29
C TYR A 235 28.13 -27.54 -42.27
N SER A 236 27.45 -26.45 -41.85
CA SER A 236 26.58 -25.68 -42.72
C SER A 236 26.53 -24.21 -42.29
N THR A 237 25.94 -23.36 -43.13
CA THR A 237 25.65 -21.95 -42.82
C THR A 237 24.19 -21.64 -43.15
N GLU A 238 23.56 -20.75 -42.38
CA GLU A 238 22.23 -20.24 -42.67
C GLU A 238 22.14 -18.76 -42.35
N TYR A 239 21.10 -18.07 -42.86
CA TYR A 239 20.82 -16.70 -42.54
C TYR A 239 20.33 -16.60 -41.09
N HIS A 240 20.60 -15.44 -40.46
CA HIS A 240 20.09 -15.17 -39.12
C HIS A 240 18.56 -15.21 -39.08
N THR A 241 18.03 -15.96 -38.16
CA THR A 241 16.62 -15.92 -37.78
C THR A 241 16.53 -15.27 -36.40
N TYR A 242 15.83 -14.13 -36.35
CA TYR A 242 15.78 -13.33 -35.15
C TYR A 242 14.53 -13.62 -34.30
N THR A 243 14.70 -13.61 -33.01
CA THR A 243 13.67 -13.37 -32.04
C THR A 243 13.75 -11.91 -31.61
N TYR A 244 12.63 -11.29 -31.32
CA TYR A 244 12.55 -9.86 -31.06
C TYR A 244 12.01 -9.65 -29.66
N ALA A 245 12.61 -8.72 -28.89
CA ALA A 245 12.18 -8.34 -27.58
C ALA A 245 12.12 -6.82 -27.47
N PRO A 246 11.01 -6.23 -26.99
CA PRO A 246 10.91 -4.79 -26.78
C PRO A 246 11.91 -4.33 -25.71
N ASN A 247 12.52 -3.16 -25.92
CA ASN A 247 13.40 -2.52 -24.96
C ASN A 247 12.58 -1.69 -23.95
N SER A 248 13.17 -1.42 -22.79
CA SER A 248 12.52 -0.66 -21.71
C SER A 248 12.28 0.82 -22.04
N ASP A 249 12.90 1.34 -23.10
CA ASP A 249 12.66 2.72 -23.58
C ASP A 249 11.28 2.90 -24.22
N GLY A 250 10.58 1.80 -24.52
CA GLY A 250 9.28 1.81 -25.18
C GLY A 250 9.31 2.27 -26.64
N LEU A 251 10.48 2.61 -27.21
CA LEU A 251 10.65 3.12 -28.57
C LEU A 251 11.32 2.10 -29.50
N THR A 252 12.13 1.21 -28.94
CA THR A 252 12.99 0.31 -29.68
C THR A 252 12.82 -1.14 -29.24
N HIS A 253 13.39 -2.05 -30.04
CA HIS A 253 13.49 -3.46 -29.71
C HIS A 253 14.86 -4.00 -30.10
N THR A 254 15.25 -5.09 -29.48
CA THR A 254 16.45 -5.86 -29.82
C THR A 254 16.07 -7.10 -30.61
N ALA A 255 16.77 -7.36 -31.69
CA ALA A 255 16.69 -8.57 -32.50
C ALA A 255 17.85 -9.49 -32.14
N THR A 256 17.59 -10.67 -31.59
CA THR A 256 18.61 -11.63 -31.15
C THR A 256 18.53 -12.91 -31.96
N CYS A 257 19.66 -13.35 -32.50
CA CYS A 257 19.79 -14.62 -33.20
C CYS A 257 20.27 -15.74 -32.26
N LYS A 258 19.96 -16.99 -32.59
CA LYS A 258 20.45 -18.18 -31.87
C LYS A 258 21.98 -18.26 -31.77
N CYS A 259 22.72 -17.52 -32.56
CA CYS A 259 24.18 -17.42 -32.48
C CYS A 259 24.68 -16.32 -31.54
N GLU A 260 23.76 -15.77 -30.71
CA GLU A 260 24.02 -14.67 -29.76
C GLU A 260 24.33 -13.32 -30.41
N TYR A 261 24.28 -13.25 -31.77
CA TYR A 261 24.35 -11.96 -32.45
C TYR A 261 23.07 -11.19 -32.24
N SER A 262 23.19 -9.98 -31.74
CA SER A 262 22.05 -9.06 -31.53
C SER A 262 22.22 -7.78 -32.34
N VAL A 263 21.11 -7.18 -32.68
CA VAL A 263 21.00 -5.81 -33.19
C VAL A 263 20.10 -5.08 -32.24
N ASP A 264 20.66 -4.11 -31.55
CA ASP A 264 19.97 -3.35 -30.52
C ASP A 264 19.36 -2.07 -31.10
N ASP A 265 18.45 -1.45 -30.36
CA ASP A 265 17.87 -0.14 -30.64
C ASP A 265 17.19 0.00 -32.01
N ILE A 266 16.60 -1.10 -32.50
CA ILE A 266 15.79 -1.06 -33.72
C ILE A 266 14.46 -0.37 -33.40
N ALA A 267 14.18 0.74 -34.06
CA ALA A 267 12.92 1.48 -33.86
C ALA A 267 11.70 0.61 -34.16
N HIS A 268 10.67 0.70 -33.34
CA HIS A 268 9.40 0.02 -33.57
C HIS A 268 8.80 0.45 -34.90
N THR A 269 8.36 -0.52 -35.69
CA THR A 269 7.57 -0.31 -36.88
C THR A 269 6.22 -0.96 -36.72
N TYR A 270 5.24 -0.15 -36.36
CA TYR A 270 3.86 -0.58 -36.13
C TYR A 270 3.13 -0.79 -37.44
N LYS A 271 2.44 -1.93 -37.59
CA LYS A 271 1.75 -2.34 -38.81
C LYS A 271 0.34 -2.86 -38.51
N GLY A 272 -0.54 -2.78 -39.51
CA GLY A 272 -1.93 -3.22 -39.42
C GLY A 272 -2.81 -2.23 -38.65
N GLU A 273 -4.07 -2.55 -38.53
CA GLU A 273 -5.06 -1.76 -37.78
C GLU A 273 -4.78 -1.78 -36.26
N ASP A 274 -4.19 -2.87 -35.77
CA ASP A 274 -3.84 -3.05 -34.37
C ASP A 274 -2.52 -2.37 -33.96
N GLU A 275 -1.81 -1.75 -34.92
CA GLU A 275 -0.51 -1.10 -34.69
C GLU A 275 0.46 -1.95 -33.85
N ILE A 276 0.77 -3.18 -34.32
CA ILE A 276 1.67 -4.12 -33.65
C ILE A 276 3.02 -4.17 -34.36
N CYS A 277 4.11 -4.09 -33.58
CA CYS A 277 5.46 -4.30 -34.07
C CYS A 277 5.80 -5.81 -34.15
N ILE A 278 6.79 -6.17 -34.99
CA ILE A 278 7.28 -7.57 -35.11
C ILE A 278 7.73 -8.16 -33.76
N CYS A 279 8.15 -7.34 -32.81
CA CYS A 279 8.51 -7.76 -31.44
C CYS A 279 7.31 -8.04 -30.54
N GLY A 280 6.09 -7.84 -31.04
CA GLY A 280 4.85 -7.95 -30.26
C GLY A 280 4.48 -6.68 -29.51
N ALA A 281 5.33 -5.65 -29.50
CA ALA A 281 5.01 -4.37 -28.88
C ALA A 281 3.85 -3.71 -29.62
N VAL A 282 2.93 -3.15 -28.84
CA VAL A 282 1.72 -2.47 -29.32
C VAL A 282 1.88 -0.98 -29.06
N HIS A 283 1.46 -0.13 -30.00
CA HIS A 283 1.45 1.31 -29.78
C HIS A 283 0.45 1.68 -28.70
N SER A 284 0.95 1.99 -27.51
CA SER A 284 0.14 2.31 -26.31
C SER A 284 -0.08 3.81 -26.16
N ALA A 285 0.96 4.62 -26.36
CA ALA A 285 0.91 6.06 -26.16
C ALA A 285 1.79 6.83 -27.14
N THR A 286 1.46 8.11 -27.32
CA THR A 286 2.22 9.04 -28.17
C THR A 286 2.70 10.22 -27.33
N TYR A 287 3.98 10.56 -27.48
CA TYR A 287 4.57 11.79 -26.95
C TYR A 287 5.56 12.38 -27.95
N ASP A 288 5.49 13.71 -28.17
CA ASP A 288 6.34 14.45 -29.12
C ASP A 288 6.39 13.81 -30.52
N GLY A 289 5.26 13.32 -31.01
CA GLY A 289 5.14 12.64 -32.28
C GLY A 289 5.76 11.24 -32.36
N LYS A 290 6.34 10.73 -31.26
CA LYS A 290 6.89 9.38 -31.16
C LYS A 290 5.87 8.42 -30.60
N LYS A 291 5.86 7.18 -31.11
CA LYS A 291 4.97 6.10 -30.68
C LYS A 291 5.68 5.21 -29.67
N TYR A 292 5.12 5.11 -28.48
CA TYR A 292 5.66 4.32 -27.37
C TYR A 292 4.86 3.01 -27.21
N ALA A 293 5.58 1.95 -26.91
CA ALA A 293 4.98 0.64 -26.62
C ALA A 293 4.41 0.55 -25.20
N SER A 294 4.76 1.46 -24.30
CA SER A 294 4.23 1.52 -22.95
C SER A 294 3.88 2.95 -22.53
N LEU A 295 2.87 3.08 -21.72
CA LEU A 295 2.44 4.37 -21.16
C LEU A 295 3.50 4.91 -20.17
N GLN A 296 4.09 4.03 -19.34
CA GLN A 296 5.16 4.44 -18.40
C GLN A 296 6.34 5.09 -19.15
N SER A 297 6.82 4.45 -20.22
CA SER A 297 7.97 5.00 -20.98
C SER A 297 7.66 6.35 -21.63
N ALA A 298 6.42 6.56 -22.08
CA ALA A 298 6.00 7.84 -22.64
C ALA A 298 5.94 8.93 -21.53
N ILE A 299 5.47 8.58 -20.36
CA ILE A 299 5.41 9.46 -19.19
C ILE A 299 6.83 9.83 -18.71
N ASP A 300 7.73 8.84 -18.59
CA ASP A 300 9.12 9.06 -18.18
C ASP A 300 9.85 10.02 -19.14
N ALA A 301 9.52 9.96 -20.41
CA ALA A 301 10.06 10.87 -21.42
C ALA A 301 9.45 12.29 -21.35
N ALA A 302 8.17 12.39 -20.99
CA ALA A 302 7.43 13.67 -20.95
C ALA A 302 7.62 14.44 -19.65
N ALA A 303 7.70 13.77 -18.51
CA ALA A 303 7.68 14.35 -17.18
C ALA A 303 8.79 15.39 -16.93
N PRO A 304 10.05 15.19 -17.36
CA PRO A 304 11.13 16.17 -17.12
C PRO A 304 10.91 17.54 -17.78
N VAL A 305 10.09 17.61 -18.83
CA VAL A 305 9.87 18.81 -19.64
C VAL A 305 8.44 19.35 -19.59
N GLY A 306 7.54 18.65 -18.89
CA GLY A 306 6.15 19.08 -18.74
C GLY A 306 5.27 18.79 -19.96
N GLY A 307 5.45 17.63 -20.61
CA GLY A 307 4.78 17.31 -21.87
C GLY A 307 3.39 16.66 -21.71
N THR A 308 2.69 16.54 -22.85
CA THR A 308 1.41 15.82 -22.94
C THR A 308 1.61 14.46 -23.61
N VAL A 309 1.27 13.40 -22.89
CA VAL A 309 1.20 12.03 -23.38
C VAL A 309 -0.23 11.73 -23.78
N THR A 310 -0.46 11.23 -24.99
CA THR A 310 -1.81 10.84 -25.46
C THR A 310 -1.89 9.33 -25.62
N LEU A 311 -2.91 8.70 -25.06
CA LEU A 311 -3.16 7.29 -25.29
C LEU A 311 -3.61 7.04 -26.73
N ALA A 312 -3.00 6.05 -27.36
CA ALA A 312 -3.35 5.61 -28.68
C ALA A 312 -4.53 4.63 -28.70
N ARG A 313 -4.75 3.98 -27.57
CA ARG A 313 -5.76 2.92 -27.36
C ARG A 313 -6.05 2.73 -25.88
N GLN A 314 -6.98 1.84 -25.57
CA GLN A 314 -7.11 1.29 -24.22
C GLN A 314 -5.80 0.65 -23.79
N VAL A 315 -5.33 0.97 -22.58
CA VAL A 315 -4.10 0.41 -21.98
C VAL A 315 -4.39 -0.26 -20.66
N ASN A 316 -3.64 -1.33 -20.38
CA ASN A 316 -3.66 -2.03 -19.11
C ASN A 316 -2.25 -1.99 -18.53
N GLU A 317 -1.93 -0.91 -17.84
CA GLU A 317 -0.59 -0.68 -17.30
C GLU A 317 -0.66 -0.06 -15.91
N ASN A 318 0.34 -0.35 -15.10
CA ASN A 318 0.56 0.29 -13.80
C ASN A 318 1.66 1.32 -13.98
N VAL A 319 1.35 2.56 -13.66
CA VAL A 319 2.25 3.70 -13.82
C VAL A 319 2.59 4.26 -12.45
N VAL A 320 3.88 4.55 -12.27
CA VAL A 320 4.39 5.23 -11.09
C VAL A 320 5.03 6.55 -11.50
N SER A 321 4.53 7.67 -10.98
CA SER A 321 5.12 8.99 -11.15
C SER A 321 5.91 9.38 -9.89
N THR A 322 7.15 9.80 -10.07
CA THR A 322 8.05 10.16 -8.96
C THR A 322 8.53 11.62 -9.01
N ASP A 323 8.59 12.22 -10.19
CA ASP A 323 9.05 13.59 -10.36
C ASP A 323 8.52 14.20 -11.67
N GLY A 324 8.82 15.48 -11.90
CA GLY A 324 8.45 16.22 -13.10
C GLY A 324 6.97 16.58 -13.20
N THR A 325 6.56 16.98 -14.40
CA THR A 325 5.17 17.37 -14.69
C THR A 325 4.71 16.69 -15.96
N VAL A 326 3.57 16.03 -15.97
CA VAL A 326 3.00 15.38 -17.14
C VAL A 326 1.49 15.56 -17.23
N THR A 327 1.00 15.82 -18.44
CA THR A 327 -0.42 15.73 -18.77
C THR A 327 -0.67 14.42 -19.51
N ILE A 328 -1.60 13.61 -19.03
CA ILE A 328 -2.02 12.37 -19.66
C ILE A 328 -3.40 12.60 -20.29
N ASP A 329 -3.40 12.68 -21.61
CA ASP A 329 -4.62 12.76 -22.40
C ASP A 329 -5.10 11.33 -22.73
N LEU A 330 -6.17 10.93 -22.11
CA LEU A 330 -6.73 9.60 -22.31
C LEU A 330 -7.36 9.41 -23.70
N GLY A 331 -7.62 10.52 -24.44
CA GLY A 331 -8.10 10.49 -25.83
C GLY A 331 -9.43 9.76 -26.01
N GLY A 332 -10.28 9.75 -25.00
CA GLY A 332 -11.53 8.99 -24.95
C GLY A 332 -11.33 7.48 -24.69
N ASN A 333 -10.09 7.05 -24.42
CA ASN A 333 -9.82 5.66 -24.13
C ASN A 333 -9.97 5.32 -22.65
N ILE A 334 -9.91 4.03 -22.35
CA ILE A 334 -9.89 3.51 -20.99
C ILE A 334 -8.46 3.14 -20.63
N TRP A 335 -8.01 3.63 -19.48
CA TRP A 335 -6.80 3.16 -18.83
C TRP A 335 -7.15 2.33 -17.61
N SER A 336 -6.63 1.11 -17.54
CA SER A 336 -6.84 0.22 -16.38
C SER A 336 -5.51 -0.31 -15.84
N GLY A 337 -5.52 -0.73 -14.59
CA GLY A 337 -4.37 -1.41 -13.99
C GLY A 337 -4.21 -2.83 -14.52
N TYR A 338 -2.98 -3.29 -14.59
CA TYR A 338 -2.65 -4.69 -14.89
C TYR A 338 -2.94 -5.58 -13.68
N ILE A 339 -3.40 -6.79 -13.93
CA ILE A 339 -3.64 -7.81 -12.91
C ILE A 339 -2.55 -8.86 -13.07
N ASP A 340 -1.77 -9.10 -12.02
CA ASP A 340 -0.84 -10.22 -11.95
C ASP A 340 -1.44 -11.40 -11.16
N ASP A 341 -0.69 -12.51 -11.09
CA ASP A 341 -1.12 -13.72 -10.37
C ASP A 341 -1.27 -13.51 -8.84
N TRP A 342 -0.87 -12.33 -8.32
CA TRP A 342 -0.85 -11.98 -6.90
C TRP A 342 -1.88 -10.94 -6.49
N GLY A 343 -2.58 -10.34 -7.44
CA GLY A 343 -3.65 -9.39 -7.16
C GLY A 343 -3.70 -8.19 -8.08
N SER A 344 -4.67 -7.32 -7.84
CA SER A 344 -4.88 -6.09 -8.58
C SER A 344 -3.85 -5.03 -8.15
N ILE A 345 -3.20 -4.39 -9.13
CA ILE A 345 -2.26 -3.29 -8.89
C ILE A 345 -2.92 -1.97 -9.28
N VAL A 346 -2.60 -0.90 -8.55
CA VAL A 346 -3.14 0.46 -8.80
C VAL A 346 -2.71 0.95 -10.18
N PRO A 347 -3.64 1.41 -11.05
CA PRO A 347 -3.27 1.94 -12.36
C PRO A 347 -2.31 3.12 -12.29
N LEU A 348 -2.54 4.09 -11.40
CA LEU A 348 -1.69 5.25 -11.20
C LEU A 348 -1.31 5.41 -9.74
N THR A 349 -0.01 5.32 -9.45
CA THR A 349 0.58 5.68 -8.15
C THR A 349 1.44 6.92 -8.32
N VAL A 350 1.18 7.97 -7.54
CA VAL A 350 1.94 9.22 -7.56
C VAL A 350 2.72 9.36 -6.26
N ASN A 351 4.04 9.23 -6.36
CA ASN A 351 4.99 9.36 -5.26
C ASN A 351 5.77 10.69 -5.31
N GLY A 352 5.44 11.55 -6.27
CA GLY A 352 6.03 12.86 -6.47
C GLY A 352 5.69 13.41 -7.85
N GLY A 353 6.10 14.66 -8.11
CA GLY A 353 5.80 15.35 -9.36
C GLY A 353 4.35 15.84 -9.48
N SER A 354 3.92 16.12 -10.70
CA SER A 354 2.57 16.64 -11.00
C SER A 354 1.97 15.92 -12.20
N VAL A 355 0.82 15.28 -12.00
CA VAL A 355 0.09 14.55 -13.03
C VAL A 355 -1.26 15.20 -13.28
N THR A 356 -1.57 15.51 -14.54
CA THR A 356 -2.90 15.97 -14.97
C THR A 356 -3.54 14.91 -15.85
N LEU A 357 -4.75 14.47 -15.51
CA LEU A 357 -5.56 13.57 -16.34
C LEU A 357 -6.65 14.34 -17.06
N LYS A 358 -6.89 14.04 -18.34
CA LYS A 358 -7.97 14.61 -19.12
C LYS A 358 -8.52 13.64 -20.17
N ASN A 359 -9.79 13.88 -20.61
CA ASN A 359 -10.47 13.25 -21.73
C ASN A 359 -10.56 11.72 -21.67
N GLY A 360 -11.20 11.12 -20.67
CA GLY A 360 -11.44 9.68 -20.69
C GLY A 360 -11.57 9.03 -19.32
N ASN A 361 -11.34 7.73 -19.28
CA ASN A 361 -11.67 6.90 -18.13
C ASN A 361 -10.42 6.21 -17.55
N LEU A 362 -10.25 6.28 -16.21
CA LEU A 362 -9.28 5.50 -15.47
C LEU A 362 -10.03 4.54 -14.55
N PHE A 363 -10.11 3.26 -14.94
CA PHE A 363 -10.94 2.27 -14.28
C PHE A 363 -10.14 1.06 -13.82
N GLN A 364 -10.36 0.64 -12.59
CA GLN A 364 -9.88 -0.63 -12.10
C GLN A 364 -11.01 -1.67 -12.20
N TRP A 365 -11.03 -2.46 -13.28
CA TRP A 365 -12.17 -3.30 -13.64
C TRP A 365 -12.33 -4.60 -12.86
N TRP A 366 -11.28 -5.13 -12.24
CA TRP A 366 -11.32 -6.48 -11.69
C TRP A 366 -10.99 -6.53 -10.22
N SER A 367 -11.65 -7.45 -9.57
CA SER A 367 -11.46 -7.77 -8.18
C SER A 367 -10.81 -9.13 -8.02
N SER A 368 -9.79 -9.14 -7.21
CA SER A 368 -9.46 -10.27 -6.35
C SER A 368 -9.71 -9.82 -4.91
N SER A 369 -9.55 -10.70 -3.93
CA SER A 369 -9.65 -10.38 -2.49
C SER A 369 -8.82 -9.15 -2.03
N SER A 370 -8.09 -8.50 -2.91
CA SER A 370 -7.24 -7.31 -2.69
C SER A 370 -7.54 -6.21 -3.70
N ALA A 371 -8.80 -5.82 -3.84
CA ALA A 371 -9.18 -4.69 -4.69
C ALA A 371 -8.42 -3.41 -4.27
N ARG A 372 -8.01 -2.66 -5.28
CA ARG A 372 -7.21 -1.45 -5.12
C ARG A 372 -7.95 -0.22 -5.64
N THR A 373 -7.52 0.92 -5.17
CA THR A 373 -7.95 2.22 -5.67
C THR A 373 -7.61 2.41 -7.16
N GLY A 374 -8.31 3.30 -7.84
CA GLY A 374 -7.95 3.71 -9.21
C GLY A 374 -6.68 4.55 -9.25
N ILE A 375 -6.54 5.49 -8.31
CA ILE A 375 -5.37 6.36 -8.16
C ILE A 375 -4.93 6.36 -6.69
N GLU A 376 -3.63 6.20 -6.46
CA GLU A 376 -3.02 6.36 -5.14
C GLU A 376 -2.05 7.55 -5.15
N ILE A 377 -2.26 8.50 -4.26
CA ILE A 377 -1.43 9.70 -4.13
C ILE A 377 -0.72 9.65 -2.79
N ASN A 378 0.61 9.48 -2.83
CA ASN A 378 1.45 9.43 -1.64
C ASN A 378 2.20 10.74 -1.43
N ASP A 379 2.57 11.43 -2.53
CA ASP A 379 3.19 12.74 -2.55
C ASP A 379 2.99 13.39 -3.93
N GLY A 380 3.39 14.67 -4.11
CA GLY A 380 3.21 15.40 -5.36
C GLY A 380 1.79 15.91 -5.56
N SER A 381 1.33 15.99 -6.81
CA SER A 381 -0.02 16.50 -7.13
C SER A 381 -0.69 15.75 -8.27
N VAL A 382 -2.01 15.57 -8.16
CA VAL A 382 -2.86 15.06 -9.24
C VAL A 382 -3.98 16.04 -9.53
N THR A 383 -4.14 16.40 -10.80
CA THR A 383 -5.27 17.17 -11.29
C THR A 383 -6.18 16.27 -12.13
N ILE A 384 -7.46 16.25 -11.81
CA ILE A 384 -8.51 15.57 -12.58
C ILE A 384 -9.31 16.65 -13.30
N GLU A 385 -9.18 16.70 -14.62
CA GLU A 385 -9.89 17.65 -15.47
C GLU A 385 -11.34 17.24 -15.68
N GLU A 386 -12.13 18.12 -16.31
CA GLU A 386 -13.48 17.83 -16.74
C GLU A 386 -13.53 16.57 -17.64
N ASP A 387 -14.64 15.87 -17.64
CA ASP A 387 -14.84 14.64 -18.44
C ASP A 387 -13.92 13.46 -18.11
N VAL A 388 -13.17 13.52 -17.02
CA VAL A 388 -12.44 12.36 -16.52
C VAL A 388 -13.27 11.59 -15.49
N ARG A 389 -13.35 10.28 -15.71
CA ARG A 389 -14.03 9.36 -14.79
C ARG A 389 -13.02 8.42 -14.16
N VAL A 390 -13.05 8.34 -12.83
CA VAL A 390 -12.15 7.47 -12.07
C VAL A 390 -12.96 6.47 -11.27
N MET A 391 -12.58 5.19 -11.33
CA MET A 391 -13.23 4.10 -10.58
C MET A 391 -12.17 3.21 -9.93
N GLY A 392 -12.38 2.89 -8.66
CA GLY A 392 -11.63 1.85 -7.94
C GLY A 392 -12.12 0.45 -8.25
N GLY A 393 -11.36 -0.55 -7.83
CA GLY A 393 -11.66 -1.96 -8.06
C GLY A 393 -12.86 -2.46 -7.25
N ILE A 394 -13.40 -3.59 -7.68
CA ILE A 394 -14.52 -4.29 -7.04
C ILE A 394 -13.95 -5.43 -6.20
N PRO A 395 -13.88 -5.32 -4.85
CA PRO A 395 -13.44 -6.43 -4.00
C PRO A 395 -14.46 -7.59 -3.98
N GLU A 396 -14.03 -8.75 -3.49
CA GLU A 396 -14.96 -9.80 -3.09
C GLU A 396 -15.79 -9.26 -1.90
N GLY A 397 -16.94 -8.70 -2.19
CA GLY A 397 -17.84 -8.03 -1.25
C GLY A 397 -18.60 -6.91 -1.93
N ASP A 398 -19.45 -6.24 -1.17
CA ASP A 398 -20.43 -5.31 -1.75
C ASP A 398 -19.95 -3.86 -1.86
N VAL A 399 -18.73 -3.52 -1.41
CA VAL A 399 -18.24 -2.13 -1.38
C VAL A 399 -17.05 -1.97 -2.32
N LEU A 400 -17.14 -1.03 -3.26
CA LEU A 400 -16.05 -0.68 -4.17
C LEU A 400 -14.88 -0.06 -3.41
N SER A 401 -13.66 -0.32 -3.89
CA SER A 401 -12.49 0.45 -3.46
C SER A 401 -12.62 1.90 -3.91
N PRO A 402 -12.07 2.88 -3.20
CA PRO A 402 -12.14 4.28 -3.59
C PRO A 402 -11.63 4.52 -5.02
N SER A 403 -12.20 5.47 -5.73
CA SER A 403 -11.64 5.96 -6.99
C SER A 403 -10.22 6.50 -6.78
N ILE A 404 -10.04 7.26 -5.72
CA ILE A 404 -8.76 7.86 -5.34
C ILE A 404 -8.52 7.64 -3.85
N THR A 405 -7.30 7.21 -3.51
CA THR A 405 -6.79 7.18 -2.14
C THR A 405 -5.71 8.26 -2.00
N LEU A 406 -5.93 9.22 -1.12
CA LEU A 406 -5.00 10.29 -0.84
C LEU A 406 -4.32 10.02 0.52
N ASN A 407 -3.05 9.62 0.48
CA ASN A 407 -2.21 9.40 1.66
C ASN A 407 -1.39 10.65 2.00
N GLY A 408 -1.07 11.47 0.98
CA GLY A 408 -0.31 12.70 1.07
C GLY A 408 -0.41 13.48 -0.24
N GLY A 409 0.36 14.57 -0.37
CA GLY A 409 0.35 15.39 -1.58
C GLY A 409 -0.92 16.23 -1.78
N THR A 410 -1.23 16.58 -3.02
CA THR A 410 -2.33 17.48 -3.39
C THR A 410 -3.23 16.85 -4.45
N LEU A 411 -4.53 16.89 -4.24
CA LEU A 411 -5.54 16.53 -5.22
C LEU A 411 -6.29 17.80 -5.66
N ILE A 412 -6.37 18.00 -6.97
CA ILE A 412 -7.09 19.11 -7.60
C ILE A 412 -8.17 18.49 -8.49
N LEU A 413 -9.41 18.73 -8.14
CA LEU A 413 -10.57 18.27 -8.88
C LEU A 413 -11.18 19.44 -9.63
N LYS A 414 -11.51 19.26 -10.91
CA LYS A 414 -12.20 20.28 -11.71
C LYS A 414 -13.69 19.98 -11.80
N GLU A 415 -14.46 21.02 -12.09
CA GLU A 415 -15.88 20.85 -12.42
C GLU A 415 -16.03 19.85 -13.57
N GLY A 416 -16.98 18.93 -13.46
CA GLY A 416 -17.19 17.88 -14.45
C GLY A 416 -16.41 16.58 -14.18
N ALA A 417 -15.44 16.58 -13.27
CA ALA A 417 -14.74 15.36 -12.84
C ALA A 417 -15.69 14.41 -12.09
N VAL A 418 -15.56 13.10 -12.34
CA VAL A 418 -16.44 12.07 -11.79
C VAL A 418 -15.66 11.00 -11.05
N LEU A 419 -16.03 10.73 -9.81
CA LEU A 419 -15.50 9.65 -8.98
C LEU A 419 -16.58 8.61 -8.75
N LEU A 420 -16.47 7.44 -9.42
CA LEU A 420 -17.51 6.42 -9.42
C LEU A 420 -17.53 5.53 -8.17
N SER A 421 -16.50 5.58 -7.34
CA SER A 421 -16.42 4.79 -6.11
C SER A 421 -15.92 5.60 -4.90
N GLY A 422 -15.99 6.93 -5.00
CA GLY A 422 -15.68 7.82 -3.89
C GLY A 422 -14.21 8.22 -3.75
N LEU A 423 -13.92 8.92 -2.68
CA LEU A 423 -12.62 9.47 -2.35
C LEU A 423 -12.25 9.09 -0.91
N GLN A 424 -11.09 8.46 -0.73
CA GLN A 424 -10.50 8.24 0.59
C GLN A 424 -9.52 9.37 0.89
N VAL A 425 -9.79 10.10 1.97
CA VAL A 425 -8.98 11.25 2.42
C VAL A 425 -8.20 10.92 3.69
N PRO A 426 -7.11 11.65 4.01
CA PRO A 426 -6.38 11.50 5.26
C PRO A 426 -7.27 11.72 6.50
N GLU A 427 -6.86 11.15 7.63
CA GLU A 427 -7.54 11.34 8.92
C GLU A 427 -7.63 12.83 9.28
N GLY A 428 -8.82 13.28 9.69
CA GLY A 428 -9.10 14.68 10.04
C GLY A 428 -9.44 15.60 8.87
N LYS A 429 -9.48 15.06 7.63
CA LYS A 429 -9.93 15.77 6.44
C LYS A 429 -11.34 15.34 6.04
N VAL A 430 -12.05 16.20 5.34
CA VAL A 430 -13.40 15.95 4.81
C VAL A 430 -13.42 16.13 3.30
N LEU A 431 -14.44 15.62 2.62
CA LEU A 431 -14.55 15.73 1.15
C LEU A 431 -14.55 17.19 0.68
N ALA A 432 -15.18 18.07 1.43
CA ALA A 432 -15.25 19.49 1.12
C ALA A 432 -13.88 20.19 1.05
N ASP A 433 -12.86 19.68 1.74
CA ASP A 433 -11.49 20.21 1.67
C ASP A 433 -10.86 20.12 0.27
N TYR A 434 -11.45 19.29 -0.60
CA TYR A 434 -10.96 19.02 -1.96
C TYR A 434 -11.87 19.59 -3.06
N LEU A 435 -12.89 20.36 -2.67
CA LEU A 435 -13.78 21.05 -3.61
C LEU A 435 -13.13 22.34 -4.07
N PRO A 436 -13.10 22.62 -5.39
CA PRO A 436 -12.84 23.99 -5.88
C PRO A 436 -13.89 24.97 -5.34
N GLU A 437 -13.47 26.20 -5.17
CA GLU A 437 -14.39 27.27 -4.79
C GLU A 437 -15.57 27.36 -5.75
N GLY A 438 -16.78 27.50 -5.23
CA GLY A 438 -18.00 27.58 -6.03
C GLY A 438 -18.47 26.24 -6.63
N THR A 439 -18.02 25.10 -6.07
CA THR A 439 -18.46 23.78 -6.50
C THR A 439 -18.99 22.92 -5.37
N ALA A 440 -19.67 21.82 -5.71
CA ALA A 440 -20.11 20.81 -4.75
C ALA A 440 -20.04 19.42 -5.38
N PHE A 441 -19.89 18.37 -4.54
CA PHE A 441 -20.12 16.99 -4.94
C PHE A 441 -21.61 16.68 -4.93
N VAL A 442 -22.13 16.19 -6.06
CA VAL A 442 -23.51 15.67 -6.17
C VAL A 442 -23.49 14.22 -6.58
N LYS A 443 -24.49 13.46 -6.15
CA LYS A 443 -24.65 12.09 -6.63
C LYS A 443 -24.94 12.04 -8.12
N CYS A 444 -24.34 11.08 -8.79
CA CYS A 444 -24.58 10.82 -10.19
C CYS A 444 -24.77 9.33 -10.46
N SER A 445 -25.42 9.00 -11.57
CA SER A 445 -25.47 7.66 -12.13
C SER A 445 -24.58 7.58 -13.36
N TYR A 446 -23.97 6.41 -13.59
CA TYR A 446 -23.11 6.13 -14.72
C TYR A 446 -23.65 4.95 -15.53
N ASP A 447 -23.85 5.17 -16.82
CA ASP A 447 -24.20 4.11 -17.76
C ASP A 447 -22.97 3.69 -18.56
N ASN A 448 -22.43 2.53 -18.20
CA ASN A 448 -21.25 1.94 -18.83
C ASN A 448 -21.46 1.59 -20.31
N SER A 449 -22.71 1.37 -20.75
CA SER A 449 -23.01 1.00 -22.14
C SER A 449 -22.96 2.18 -23.10
N SER A 450 -23.28 3.37 -22.62
CA SER A 450 -23.30 4.62 -23.38
C SER A 450 -22.18 5.59 -22.97
N ASP A 451 -21.40 5.24 -21.98
CA ASP A 451 -20.37 6.10 -21.36
C ASP A 451 -20.94 7.46 -20.92
N THR A 452 -22.14 7.48 -20.34
CA THR A 452 -22.82 8.71 -19.93
C THR A 452 -22.97 8.82 -18.43
N VAL A 453 -22.76 10.03 -17.92
CA VAL A 453 -23.01 10.40 -16.52
C VAL A 453 -24.30 11.23 -16.47
N THR A 454 -25.17 10.93 -15.52
CA THR A 454 -26.42 11.65 -15.30
C THR A 454 -26.54 12.05 -13.84
N VAL A 455 -26.74 13.36 -13.60
CA VAL A 455 -27.10 13.91 -12.29
C VAL A 455 -28.62 13.97 -12.24
N SER A 456 -29.26 13.17 -11.40
CA SER A 456 -30.73 13.09 -11.29
C SER A 456 -31.29 14.25 -10.46
N ASP A 457 -30.58 14.64 -9.39
CA ASP A 457 -30.93 15.76 -8.52
C ASP A 457 -29.67 16.55 -8.18
N PRO A 458 -29.52 17.78 -8.68
CA PRO A 458 -28.37 18.62 -8.39
C PRO A 458 -28.30 19.12 -6.94
N GLN A 459 -29.33 18.84 -6.11
CA GLN A 459 -29.37 19.14 -4.68
C GLN A 459 -29.07 17.90 -3.80
N GLU A 460 -28.84 16.73 -4.39
CA GLU A 460 -28.42 15.54 -3.64
C GLU A 460 -26.90 15.55 -3.40
N PHE A 461 -26.50 16.40 -2.45
CA PHE A 461 -25.11 16.60 -2.12
C PHE A 461 -24.46 15.41 -1.42
N VAL A 462 -23.15 15.23 -1.66
CA VAL A 462 -22.29 14.25 -0.97
C VAL A 462 -21.32 15.04 -0.09
N SER A 463 -21.54 15.03 1.22
CA SER A 463 -20.74 15.78 2.22
C SER A 463 -19.78 14.90 3.03
N ASP A 464 -20.09 13.60 3.15
CA ASP A 464 -19.30 12.63 3.89
C ASP A 464 -18.51 11.71 2.95
N VAL A 465 -17.61 10.89 3.51
CA VAL A 465 -16.90 9.85 2.76
C VAL A 465 -17.91 8.98 2.01
N TYR A 466 -17.90 9.13 0.70
CA TYR A 466 -18.83 8.42 -0.18
C TYR A 466 -18.25 7.07 -0.56
N SER A 467 -19.01 6.01 -0.31
CA SER A 467 -18.72 4.67 -0.80
C SER A 467 -19.97 4.08 -1.45
N THR A 468 -19.79 3.41 -2.56
CA THR A 468 -20.88 2.74 -3.27
C THR A 468 -20.53 1.27 -3.49
N ASN A 469 -21.56 0.44 -3.55
CA ASN A 469 -21.45 -0.97 -3.95
C ASN A 469 -21.85 -1.20 -5.42
N ARG A 470 -22.02 -0.11 -6.19
CA ARG A 470 -22.47 -0.18 -7.57
C ARG A 470 -21.56 0.64 -8.48
N SER A 471 -21.01 -0.01 -9.49
CA SER A 471 -20.21 0.64 -10.54
C SER A 471 -21.01 1.60 -11.43
N THR A 472 -22.32 1.72 -11.19
CA THR A 472 -23.22 2.62 -11.90
C THR A 472 -23.61 3.87 -11.11
N GLU A 473 -23.04 4.05 -9.93
CA GLU A 473 -23.29 5.21 -9.06
C GLU A 473 -21.95 5.88 -8.73
N GLY A 474 -21.97 7.19 -8.49
CA GLY A 474 -20.78 7.96 -8.19
C GLY A 474 -21.09 9.35 -7.68
N MET A 475 -20.08 10.18 -7.63
CA MET A 475 -20.19 11.59 -7.34
C MET A 475 -19.48 12.42 -8.42
N MET A 476 -20.12 13.52 -8.80
CA MET A 476 -19.65 14.46 -9.81
C MET A 476 -19.48 15.84 -9.19
N ILE A 477 -18.49 16.58 -9.64
CA ILE A 477 -18.29 17.97 -9.24
C ILE A 477 -19.07 18.86 -10.16
N VAL A 478 -19.96 19.66 -9.58
CA VAL A 478 -20.79 20.63 -10.29
C VAL A 478 -20.62 22.03 -9.74
N SER A 479 -20.88 23.05 -10.58
CA SER A 479 -21.02 24.43 -10.11
C SER A 479 -22.09 24.54 -9.04
N HIS A 480 -21.80 25.22 -7.95
CA HIS A 480 -22.69 25.40 -6.82
C HIS A 480 -22.42 26.73 -6.12
N THR A 481 -23.49 27.50 -5.88
CA THR A 481 -23.39 28.67 -5.01
C THR A 481 -23.67 28.23 -3.59
N HIS A 482 -22.69 28.37 -2.72
CA HIS A 482 -22.85 28.00 -1.31
C HIS A 482 -23.88 28.89 -0.63
N ASP A 483 -24.92 28.28 -0.06
CA ASP A 483 -25.89 28.93 0.80
C ASP A 483 -25.70 28.38 2.23
N PHE A 484 -25.26 29.25 3.11
CA PHE A 484 -24.97 28.90 4.49
C PHE A 484 -26.21 29.05 5.40
N GLY A 485 -27.33 29.62 4.90
CA GLY A 485 -28.54 29.80 5.66
C GLY A 485 -28.39 30.53 7.00
N GLY A 486 -27.29 31.32 7.16
CA GLY A 486 -26.88 31.96 8.41
C GLY A 486 -26.06 31.07 9.37
N GLY A 487 -25.67 29.88 8.92
CA GLY A 487 -24.73 28.98 9.62
C GLY A 487 -23.33 29.02 9.00
N THR A 488 -22.42 28.19 9.52
CA THR A 488 -21.03 28.10 9.02
C THR A 488 -20.81 27.03 7.97
N ALA A 489 -21.78 26.16 7.74
CA ALA A 489 -21.71 25.06 6.80
C ALA A 489 -22.82 25.13 5.75
N CYS A 490 -22.45 24.95 4.47
CA CYS A 490 -23.41 24.73 3.40
C CYS A 490 -23.93 23.27 3.46
N PRO A 491 -25.17 22.97 3.03
CA PRO A 491 -25.67 21.60 2.89
C PRO A 491 -24.79 20.68 2.07
N CYS A 492 -23.95 21.22 1.17
CA CYS A 492 -22.95 20.48 0.39
C CYS A 492 -21.74 20.00 1.20
N GLY A 493 -21.63 20.36 2.48
CA GLY A 493 -20.50 20.03 3.37
C GLY A 493 -19.35 21.03 3.36
N PHE A 494 -19.40 22.05 2.50
CA PHE A 494 -18.39 23.11 2.49
C PHE A 494 -18.55 24.01 3.73
N ASN A 495 -17.45 24.21 4.45
CA ASN A 495 -17.39 25.12 5.59
C ASN A 495 -16.81 26.47 5.13
N CYS A 496 -17.44 27.56 5.55
CA CYS A 496 -16.92 28.88 5.29
C CYS A 496 -15.58 29.07 6.01
N ASP A 497 -14.58 29.53 5.30
CA ASP A 497 -13.24 29.84 5.83
C ASP A 497 -13.16 31.22 6.51
N HIS A 498 -14.28 31.98 6.42
CA HIS A 498 -14.39 33.34 6.94
C HIS A 498 -13.31 34.31 6.41
N SER A 499 -12.79 34.06 5.22
CA SER A 499 -11.69 34.85 4.63
C SER A 499 -12.09 36.30 4.29
N VAL A 500 -13.38 36.56 4.10
CA VAL A 500 -13.92 37.88 3.78
C VAL A 500 -14.84 38.32 4.91
N VAL A 501 -14.37 39.29 5.73
CA VAL A 501 -15.13 39.81 6.86
C VAL A 501 -15.37 41.33 6.66
N ASP A 502 -16.65 41.73 6.73
CA ASP A 502 -17.01 43.13 6.79
C ASP A 502 -16.52 43.76 8.09
N SER A 503 -15.56 44.66 7.98
CA SER A 503 -14.95 45.30 9.15
C SER A 503 -15.90 46.22 9.93
N ALA A 504 -17.01 46.67 9.32
CA ALA A 504 -17.99 47.53 9.97
C ALA A 504 -18.99 46.76 10.85
N THR A 505 -19.29 45.54 10.45
CA THR A 505 -20.23 44.65 11.17
C THR A 505 -19.56 43.49 11.89
N GLY A 506 -18.31 43.19 11.58
CA GLY A 506 -17.59 42.03 12.10
C GLY A 506 -18.11 40.70 11.61
N LYS A 507 -18.97 40.68 10.59
CA LYS A 507 -19.58 39.47 10.03
C LYS A 507 -18.86 39.01 8.79
N CYS A 508 -18.74 37.70 8.63
CA CYS A 508 -18.32 37.12 7.36
C CYS A 508 -19.34 37.46 6.26
N GLU A 509 -18.87 38.02 5.15
CA GLU A 509 -19.74 38.36 4.02
C GLU A 509 -20.36 37.15 3.36
N ASN A 510 -19.67 36.01 3.40
CA ASN A 510 -20.10 34.78 2.74
C ASN A 510 -21.18 34.04 3.55
N CYS A 511 -21.03 33.86 4.86
CA CYS A 511 -21.93 33.06 5.68
C CYS A 511 -22.72 33.87 6.73
N GLY A 512 -22.41 35.14 6.92
CA GLY A 512 -23.08 35.98 7.92
C GLY A 512 -22.68 35.74 9.38
N THR A 513 -21.79 34.78 9.64
CA THR A 513 -21.32 34.49 11.01
C THR A 513 -20.55 35.66 11.59
N GLN A 514 -20.82 35.98 12.88
CA GLN A 514 -20.09 37.00 13.61
C GLN A 514 -18.66 36.51 13.91
N ILE A 515 -17.67 37.17 13.36
CA ILE A 515 -16.26 36.80 13.52
C ILE A 515 -15.56 37.76 14.50
N TYR A 516 -15.79 39.05 14.38
CA TYR A 516 -15.26 40.03 15.32
C TYR A 516 -16.36 40.63 16.18
N VAL A 517 -16.15 40.68 17.48
CA VAL A 517 -17.12 41.20 18.43
C VAL A 517 -16.89 42.66 18.77
N ALA A 518 -15.67 43.16 18.54
CA ALA A 518 -15.31 44.53 18.79
C ALA A 518 -14.25 45.04 17.80
N SER A 519 -14.22 46.40 17.63
CA SER A 519 -13.21 47.09 16.82
C SER A 519 -12.61 48.23 17.64
N LEU A 520 -11.31 48.25 17.78
CA LEU A 520 -10.56 49.34 18.44
C LEU A 520 -10.05 50.31 17.41
N VAL A 521 -10.57 51.54 17.42
CA VAL A 521 -10.07 52.62 16.56
C VAL A 521 -9.14 53.46 17.41
N LYS A 522 -7.84 53.47 17.06
CA LYS A 522 -6.79 54.22 17.75
C LYS A 522 -6.87 55.72 17.44
N ALA A 523 -6.22 56.56 18.24
CA ALA A 523 -6.22 58.00 18.03
C ALA A 523 -5.65 58.46 16.67
N ASP A 524 -4.82 57.63 16.02
CA ASP A 524 -4.28 57.87 14.69
C ASP A 524 -5.22 57.44 13.54
N GLY A 525 -6.38 56.90 13.88
CA GLY A 525 -7.39 56.44 12.94
C GLY A 525 -7.20 54.99 12.46
N THR A 526 -6.18 54.26 12.91
CA THR A 526 -6.01 52.83 12.61
C THR A 526 -7.05 52.03 13.38
N ALA A 527 -7.63 51.00 12.74
CA ALA A 527 -8.60 50.11 13.33
C ALA A 527 -8.06 48.70 13.46
N GLU A 528 -8.33 48.03 14.57
CA GLU A 528 -7.96 46.65 14.86
C GLU A 528 -9.20 45.93 15.39
N ASN A 529 -9.50 44.76 14.80
CA ASN A 529 -10.69 43.98 15.12
C ASN A 529 -10.36 42.78 16.06
N TYR A 530 -11.26 42.46 16.94
CA TYR A 530 -11.10 41.48 17.99
C TYR A 530 -12.26 40.50 17.99
N ASP A 531 -11.96 39.23 18.05
CA ASP A 531 -12.89 38.11 18.22
C ASP A 531 -13.25 37.86 19.72
N ILE A 532 -12.39 38.32 20.62
CA ILE A 532 -12.56 38.21 22.09
C ILE A 532 -12.59 39.61 22.69
N PHE A 533 -13.71 39.93 23.37
CA PHE A 533 -13.91 41.25 23.98
C PHE A 533 -12.87 41.61 25.06
N ALA A 534 -12.44 40.64 25.88
CA ALA A 534 -11.44 40.89 26.93
C ALA A 534 -10.09 41.36 26.34
N ASN A 535 -9.70 40.85 25.15
CA ASN A 535 -8.49 41.30 24.46
C ASN A 535 -8.65 42.74 23.93
N ALA A 536 -9.82 43.05 23.39
CA ALA A 536 -10.15 44.38 22.92
C ALA A 536 -10.18 45.41 24.07
N TRP A 537 -10.73 45.02 25.22
CA TRP A 537 -10.77 45.84 26.43
C TRP A 537 -9.36 46.14 26.94
N THR A 538 -8.52 45.13 27.07
CA THR A 538 -7.12 45.35 27.50
C THR A 538 -6.37 46.26 26.55
N ALA A 539 -6.52 46.07 25.21
CA ALA A 539 -5.91 46.94 24.23
C ALA A 539 -6.41 48.36 24.26
N ALA A 540 -7.68 48.59 24.59
CA ALA A 540 -8.25 49.92 24.72
C ALA A 540 -7.70 50.68 25.94
N ILE A 541 -7.50 50.01 27.06
CA ILE A 541 -6.89 50.56 28.27
C ILE A 541 -5.49 51.11 27.95
N GLU A 542 -4.71 50.36 27.18
CA GLU A 542 -3.33 50.73 26.80
C GLU A 542 -3.26 51.75 25.68
N SER A 543 -4.38 52.05 24.98
CA SER A 543 -4.45 52.95 23.82
C SER A 543 -5.15 54.28 24.19
N GLU A 544 -4.38 55.26 24.67
CA GLU A 544 -4.94 56.55 25.09
C GLU A 544 -5.68 57.27 23.95
N GLY A 545 -6.92 57.71 24.22
CA GLY A 545 -7.76 58.43 23.25
C GLY A 545 -8.39 57.55 22.17
N SER A 546 -8.30 56.23 22.28
CA SER A 546 -8.95 55.26 21.37
C SER A 546 -10.47 55.19 21.58
N THR A 547 -11.15 54.60 20.60
CA THR A 547 -12.56 54.22 20.68
C THR A 547 -12.69 52.73 20.50
N LEU A 548 -13.13 52.01 21.53
CA LEU A 548 -13.52 50.59 21.44
C LEU A 548 -15.01 50.54 21.10
N LYS A 549 -15.33 50.01 19.92
CA LYS A 549 -16.69 49.90 19.41
C LYS A 549 -17.15 48.45 19.44
N LEU A 550 -18.34 48.15 19.99
CA LEU A 550 -18.95 46.84 19.81
C LEU A 550 -19.50 46.65 18.40
N LEU A 551 -19.39 45.45 17.84
CA LEU A 551 -19.92 45.03 16.57
C LEU A 551 -21.12 44.10 16.67
N CYS A 552 -21.37 43.58 17.86
CA CYS A 552 -22.53 42.76 18.22
C CYS A 552 -22.79 42.85 19.72
N ASN A 553 -23.88 42.19 20.21
CA ASN A 553 -24.06 41.98 21.64
C ASN A 553 -22.92 41.12 22.16
N VAL A 554 -22.38 41.46 23.33
CA VAL A 554 -21.27 40.78 23.96
C VAL A 554 -21.71 40.32 25.35
N GLU A 555 -21.52 39.05 25.61
CA GLU A 555 -21.64 38.47 26.93
C GLU A 555 -20.25 38.15 27.46
N PHE A 556 -19.94 38.50 28.68
CA PHE A 556 -18.68 38.09 29.29
C PHE A 556 -18.95 37.52 30.72
N ASP A 557 -18.29 36.41 30.97
CA ASP A 557 -18.30 35.75 32.27
C ASP A 557 -16.92 35.86 32.90
N ASP A 558 -16.83 36.49 34.05
CA ASP A 558 -15.59 36.61 34.82
C ASP A 558 -15.40 35.49 35.87
N ASN A 559 -16.23 34.43 35.81
CA ASN A 559 -16.20 33.29 36.74
C ASN A 559 -16.29 33.67 38.24
N GLY A 560 -17.02 34.74 38.52
CA GLY A 560 -17.32 35.18 39.89
C GLY A 560 -16.31 36.14 40.48
N ALA A 561 -15.48 36.77 39.66
CA ALA A 561 -14.59 37.86 40.07
C ALA A 561 -15.30 39.24 40.04
N ASP A 562 -14.55 40.28 40.27
CA ASP A 562 -15.06 41.67 40.46
C ASP A 562 -15.44 42.40 39.15
N GLY A 563 -15.76 41.68 38.04
CA GLY A 563 -16.09 42.27 36.76
C GLY A 563 -14.90 42.96 36.05
N LEU A 564 -15.17 43.87 35.15
CA LEU A 564 -14.14 44.65 34.46
C LEU A 564 -13.64 45.75 35.41
N VAL A 565 -12.34 45.75 35.69
CA VAL A 565 -11.70 46.80 36.53
C VAL A 565 -10.90 47.76 35.66
N LEU A 566 -11.15 49.04 35.78
CA LEU A 566 -10.45 50.13 35.10
C LEU A 566 -9.86 51.10 36.13
N ASP A 567 -8.56 51.02 36.37
CA ASP A 567 -7.84 51.88 37.32
C ASP A 567 -6.96 52.95 36.64
N HIS A 568 -6.75 52.80 35.35
CA HIS A 568 -6.04 53.79 34.50
C HIS A 568 -6.55 53.72 33.07
N GLY A 569 -6.02 54.53 32.21
CA GLY A 569 -6.41 54.57 30.78
C GLY A 569 -7.45 55.63 30.47
N LYS A 570 -7.46 56.08 29.23
CA LYS A 570 -8.40 57.08 28.72
C LYS A 570 -8.89 56.66 27.34
N PHE A 571 -10.14 56.25 27.25
CA PHE A 571 -10.73 55.80 25.98
C PHE A 571 -12.26 55.94 25.96
N THR A 572 -12.87 55.76 24.82
CA THR A 572 -14.33 55.71 24.64
C THR A 572 -14.76 54.25 24.39
N LEU A 573 -15.72 53.73 25.13
CA LEU A 573 -16.48 52.54 24.83
C LEU A 573 -17.76 52.92 24.08
N ASP A 574 -17.83 52.72 22.81
CA ASP A 574 -19.03 52.90 21.99
C ASP A 574 -19.78 51.58 21.85
N LEU A 575 -20.86 51.43 22.52
CA LEU A 575 -21.68 50.20 22.49
C LEU A 575 -22.39 49.99 21.15
N GLY A 576 -22.42 51.02 20.27
CA GLY A 576 -22.91 50.90 18.89
C GLY A 576 -24.39 50.47 18.78
N GLY A 577 -25.16 50.64 19.82
CA GLY A 577 -26.55 50.18 19.93
C GLY A 577 -26.69 48.77 20.46
N PHE A 578 -25.59 48.09 20.78
CA PHE A 578 -25.55 46.71 21.30
C PHE A 578 -25.57 46.66 22.83
N THR A 579 -25.76 45.45 23.35
CA THR A 579 -25.71 45.16 24.77
C THR A 579 -24.35 44.58 25.14
N LEU A 580 -23.74 45.11 26.21
CA LEU A 580 -22.66 44.49 26.92
C LEU A 580 -23.25 43.90 28.20
N GLU A 581 -23.26 42.57 28.29
CA GLU A 581 -23.86 41.82 29.39
C GLU A 581 -22.81 41.11 30.22
N SER A 582 -22.96 41.19 31.53
CA SER A 582 -22.12 40.51 32.50
C SER A 582 -22.97 39.64 33.46
N PHE A 583 -22.39 38.56 33.91
CA PHE A 583 -22.96 37.69 34.93
C PHE A 583 -22.23 37.86 36.29
N ALA A 584 -21.60 39.01 36.50
CA ALA A 584 -20.80 39.28 37.69
C ALA A 584 -21.66 39.35 38.97
N TYR A 585 -21.18 38.68 40.03
CA TYR A 585 -21.88 38.59 41.30
C TYR A 585 -22.00 39.94 42.02
N GLN A 586 -21.00 40.81 41.89
CA GLN A 586 -20.96 42.10 42.57
C GLN A 586 -21.21 43.26 41.60
N GLN A 587 -20.24 43.63 40.80
CA GLN A 587 -20.36 44.73 39.84
C GLN A 587 -19.82 44.34 38.48
N MET A 588 -20.45 44.82 37.41
CA MET A 588 -20.02 44.58 36.05
C MET A 588 -18.75 45.37 35.70
N LEU A 589 -18.66 46.64 36.14
CA LEU A 589 -17.54 47.53 35.85
C LEU A 589 -17.17 48.33 37.11
N VAL A 590 -15.89 48.35 37.46
CA VAL A 590 -15.32 49.19 38.51
C VAL A 590 -14.39 50.20 37.88
N ILE A 591 -14.64 51.48 38.15
CA ILE A 591 -13.80 52.60 37.70
C ILE A 591 -13.09 53.18 38.91
N SER A 592 -11.79 53.29 38.87
CA SER A 592 -10.98 53.76 40.00
C SER A 592 -9.71 54.52 39.49
N GLY A 593 -8.87 54.90 40.41
CA GLY A 593 -7.56 55.51 40.12
C GLY A 593 -7.62 56.74 39.24
N THR A 594 -6.92 56.68 38.09
CA THR A 594 -6.83 57.80 37.14
C THR A 594 -7.61 57.54 35.84
N ALA A 595 -8.45 56.53 35.82
CA ALA A 595 -9.23 56.14 34.67
C ALA A 595 -10.15 57.28 34.20
N ASP A 596 -10.27 57.46 32.88
CA ASP A 596 -11.13 58.44 32.21
C ASP A 596 -11.84 57.74 31.03
N ILE A 597 -13.07 57.31 31.25
CA ILE A 597 -13.83 56.53 30.25
C ILE A 597 -15.12 57.29 29.87
N VAL A 598 -15.40 57.29 28.59
CA VAL A 598 -16.70 57.64 28.04
C VAL A 598 -17.40 56.37 27.57
N ILE A 599 -18.58 56.09 28.08
CA ILE A 599 -19.41 54.96 27.60
C ILE A 599 -20.64 55.53 26.90
N LYS A 600 -20.92 55.09 25.69
CA LYS A 600 -22.02 55.66 24.92
C LYS A 600 -22.79 54.66 24.07
N ASN A 601 -24.01 55.04 23.69
CA ASN A 601 -24.81 54.46 22.61
C ASN A 601 -25.15 52.97 22.83
N GLY A 602 -25.77 52.55 23.93
CA GLY A 602 -26.18 51.14 24.04
C GLY A 602 -26.63 50.74 25.44
N VAL A 603 -26.50 49.47 25.76
CA VAL A 603 -27.00 48.90 27.00
C VAL A 603 -25.87 48.23 27.79
N LEU A 604 -25.77 48.56 29.08
CA LEU A 604 -24.97 47.82 30.04
C LEU A 604 -25.93 47.01 30.92
N LEU A 605 -25.76 45.70 30.93
CA LEU A 605 -26.65 44.79 31.61
C LEU A 605 -25.86 43.86 32.52
N ASN A 606 -26.11 43.92 33.82
CA ASN A 606 -25.57 42.92 34.75
C ASN A 606 -26.70 41.95 35.14
N THR A 607 -26.57 40.69 34.69
CA THR A 607 -27.53 39.62 35.02
C THR A 607 -26.83 38.55 35.84
N TYR A 608 -27.23 38.39 37.06
CA TYR A 608 -26.77 37.28 37.91
C TYR A 608 -27.80 36.16 37.91
N ASN A 609 -27.44 34.98 37.42
CA ASN A 609 -28.32 33.83 37.37
C ASN A 609 -27.90 32.77 38.40
N THR A 610 -28.70 32.57 39.44
CA THR A 610 -28.58 31.43 40.34
C THR A 610 -29.42 30.25 39.86
N GLU A 611 -28.98 29.50 38.90
CA GLU A 611 -29.52 28.17 38.63
C GLU A 611 -28.92 27.17 39.63
N GLY A 612 -29.60 26.96 40.73
CA GLY A 612 -29.23 25.92 41.70
C GLY A 612 -29.82 26.07 43.07
N GLY A 613 -31.06 25.62 43.26
CA GLY A 613 -31.57 25.19 44.58
C GLY A 613 -32.07 26.25 45.54
N GLY A 614 -33.24 26.74 45.35
CA GLY A 614 -34.22 26.92 46.42
C GLY A 614 -33.98 27.97 47.48
N GLN A 615 -33.03 28.86 47.43
CA GLN A 615 -32.92 30.03 48.30
C GLN A 615 -32.58 31.27 47.49
N LEU A 616 -33.46 32.25 47.57
CA LEU A 616 -33.21 33.59 47.04
C LEU A 616 -32.07 34.23 47.87
N PHE A 617 -30.90 34.35 47.29
CA PHE A 617 -29.91 35.31 47.75
C PHE A 617 -30.09 36.58 46.93
N LEU A 618 -30.55 37.64 47.52
CA LEU A 618 -30.52 38.97 46.96
C LEU A 618 -29.04 39.40 46.83
N SER A 619 -28.43 39.21 45.68
CA SER A 619 -27.14 39.81 45.42
C SER A 619 -27.33 41.16 44.76
N THR A 620 -26.74 42.18 45.32
CA THR A 620 -26.76 43.55 44.86
C THR A 620 -25.64 43.78 43.84
N GLY A 621 -25.73 43.17 42.65
CA GLY A 621 -24.76 43.43 41.59
C GLY A 621 -25.07 44.73 40.87
N ASN A 622 -24.23 45.71 41.02
CA ASN A 622 -24.36 46.99 40.31
C ASN A 622 -23.91 46.84 38.86
N ALA A 623 -24.39 47.67 37.93
CA ALA A 623 -23.79 47.77 36.63
C ALA A 623 -22.42 48.46 36.74
N ILE A 624 -22.31 49.56 37.45
CA ILE A 624 -21.06 50.31 37.58
C ILE A 624 -20.83 50.78 39.01
N ASP A 625 -19.59 50.60 39.48
CA ASP A 625 -19.06 51.27 40.68
C ASP A 625 -17.98 52.28 40.28
N VAL A 626 -18.09 53.51 40.75
CA VAL A 626 -17.09 54.55 40.57
C VAL A 626 -16.42 54.86 41.89
N LYS A 627 -15.19 54.42 42.06
CA LYS A 627 -14.35 54.54 43.25
C LYS A 627 -13.17 55.55 43.02
N GLY A 628 -13.18 56.29 41.91
CA GLY A 628 -12.18 57.23 41.50
C GLY A 628 -12.25 57.47 40.00
N GLY A 629 -11.40 58.35 39.48
CA GLY A 629 -11.33 58.64 38.04
C GLY A 629 -12.52 59.44 37.52
N SER A 630 -12.81 59.32 36.24
CA SER A 630 -13.89 60.03 35.54
C SER A 630 -14.69 59.06 34.66
N LEU A 631 -16.01 59.09 34.79
CA LEU A 631 -16.97 58.39 33.95
C LEU A 631 -17.91 59.39 33.29
N THR A 632 -18.01 59.28 31.95
CA THR A 632 -19.07 59.93 31.20
C THR A 632 -19.96 58.91 30.56
N LEU A 633 -21.27 59.01 30.79
CA LEU A 633 -22.30 58.18 30.17
C LEU A 633 -23.12 59.07 29.23
N ASP A 634 -23.25 58.66 27.94
CA ASP A 634 -24.04 59.35 26.94
C ASP A 634 -24.90 58.41 26.12
N GLY A 635 -26.19 58.50 26.25
CA GLY A 635 -27.15 57.64 25.54
C GLY A 635 -27.07 56.17 25.96
N VAL A 636 -26.79 55.87 27.22
CA VAL A 636 -26.62 54.54 27.76
C VAL A 636 -27.82 54.12 28.60
N THR A 637 -28.29 52.91 28.43
CA THR A 637 -29.23 52.28 29.34
C THR A 637 -28.47 51.35 30.30
N LEU A 638 -28.61 51.58 31.61
CA LEU A 638 -27.95 50.83 32.63
C LEU A 638 -28.98 49.96 33.37
N HIS A 639 -28.67 48.66 33.46
CA HIS A 639 -29.42 47.71 34.32
C HIS A 639 -28.48 47.15 35.37
N GLY A 640 -28.77 47.42 36.65
CA GLY A 640 -28.20 46.65 37.75
C GLY A 640 -28.75 45.23 37.76
N ALA A 641 -28.06 44.31 38.45
CA ALA A 641 -28.50 42.94 38.54
C ALA A 641 -29.89 42.86 39.19
N TYR A 642 -30.85 42.29 38.51
CA TYR A 642 -32.15 41.99 39.03
C TYR A 642 -32.63 40.62 38.60
N GLU A 643 -33.42 39.97 39.44
CA GLU A 643 -33.94 38.65 39.18
C GLU A 643 -35.10 38.71 38.17
N VAL A 644 -35.00 37.99 37.07
CA VAL A 644 -36.03 37.95 36.02
C VAL A 644 -37.16 36.94 36.34
N LYS A 645 -37.05 36.14 37.41
CA LYS A 645 -38.03 35.10 37.72
C LYS A 645 -38.49 35.14 39.21
N GLY A 646 -39.69 35.66 39.40
CA GLY A 646 -40.47 35.52 40.65
C GLY A 646 -40.82 36.87 41.27
N ALA A 647 -42.07 37.18 41.29
CA ALA A 647 -42.58 38.37 42.02
C ALA A 647 -42.12 38.35 43.48
N LEU A 648 -41.27 39.26 43.82
CA LEU A 648 -41.05 39.57 45.27
C LEU A 648 -42.38 40.01 45.86
N PRO A 649 -42.76 39.48 47.02
CA PRO A 649 -43.89 40.03 47.76
C PRO A 649 -43.45 41.40 48.30
N ASP A 650 -43.96 42.45 47.76
CA ASP A 650 -43.84 43.83 48.19
C ASP A 650 -43.01 44.83 47.35
N GLY A 651 -42.64 44.50 46.10
CA GLY A 651 -42.38 45.54 45.09
C GLY A 651 -41.15 46.43 45.28
N GLU A 652 -40.18 46.10 46.08
CA GLU A 652 -38.94 46.85 46.24
C GLU A 652 -37.76 46.07 45.60
N ILE A 653 -37.39 46.44 44.42
CA ILE A 653 -36.08 46.04 43.79
C ILE A 653 -35.04 46.99 44.37
N GLN A 654 -34.25 46.55 45.34
CA GLN A 654 -33.05 47.28 45.78
C GLN A 654 -31.83 46.84 44.97
N SER A 655 -31.72 47.28 43.77
CA SER A 655 -30.45 47.20 43.02
C SER A 655 -30.02 48.59 42.59
N TYR A 656 -28.73 48.87 42.70
CA TYR A 656 -28.15 50.10 42.17
C TYR A 656 -27.73 49.85 40.75
N ALA A 657 -28.11 50.73 39.83
CA ALA A 657 -27.57 50.72 38.49
C ALA A 657 -26.13 51.28 38.49
N LEU A 658 -25.88 52.28 39.31
CA LEU A 658 -24.56 52.90 39.49
C LEU A 658 -24.35 53.37 40.91
N GLU A 659 -23.18 53.07 41.48
CA GLU A 659 -22.73 53.60 42.76
C GLU A 659 -21.50 54.47 42.58
N LEU A 660 -21.51 55.67 43.11
CA LEU A 660 -20.41 56.63 43.05
C LEU A 660 -19.89 56.96 44.46
N TYR A 661 -18.65 56.56 44.70
CA TYR A 661 -17.97 56.77 45.99
C TYR A 661 -16.98 57.95 45.98
N SER A 662 -16.31 58.15 44.84
CA SER A 662 -15.41 59.26 44.61
C SER A 662 -15.15 59.44 43.08
N GLY A 663 -14.62 60.59 42.64
CA GLY A 663 -14.34 60.85 41.25
C GLY A 663 -15.39 61.73 40.56
N ASN A 664 -15.42 61.71 39.24
CA ASN A 664 -16.29 62.55 38.43
C ASN A 664 -17.28 61.70 37.62
N LEU A 665 -18.55 62.01 37.69
CA LEU A 665 -19.61 61.40 36.92
C LEU A 665 -20.31 62.44 36.07
N THR A 666 -20.40 62.24 34.77
CA THR A 666 -21.25 62.99 33.86
C THR A 666 -22.26 62.08 33.21
N VAL A 667 -23.56 62.42 33.27
CA VAL A 667 -24.66 61.62 32.72
C VAL A 667 -25.45 62.45 31.73
N GLU A 668 -25.58 61.97 30.51
CA GLU A 668 -26.33 62.64 29.44
C GLU A 668 -27.17 61.61 28.67
N ASN A 669 -28.45 61.87 28.50
CA ASN A 669 -29.39 61.07 27.70
C ASN A 669 -29.47 59.56 28.15
N CYS A 670 -29.31 59.29 29.42
CA CYS A 670 -29.26 57.92 29.93
C CYS A 670 -30.57 57.47 30.60
N THR A 671 -30.77 56.16 30.63
CA THR A 671 -31.86 55.50 31.38
C THR A 671 -31.29 54.53 32.40
N PHE A 672 -31.70 54.64 33.67
CA PHE A 672 -31.24 53.76 34.74
C PHE A 672 -32.39 52.87 35.19
N PHE A 673 -32.24 51.58 35.07
CA PHE A 673 -33.06 50.57 35.73
C PHE A 673 -32.33 50.11 37.00
N GLY A 674 -32.63 50.75 38.08
CA GLY A 674 -31.94 50.73 39.37
C GLY A 674 -31.64 52.15 39.83
N SER A 675 -31.30 52.34 41.07
CA SER A 675 -31.00 53.63 41.64
C SER A 675 -29.60 54.12 41.22
N LEU A 676 -29.43 55.43 41.04
CA LEU A 676 -28.15 56.09 41.11
C LEU A 676 -27.81 56.44 42.53
N ALA A 677 -26.84 55.79 43.15
CA ALA A 677 -26.41 56.06 44.50
C ALA A 677 -25.09 56.87 44.53
N VAL A 678 -25.09 57.92 45.38
CA VAL A 678 -23.92 58.78 45.53
C VAL A 678 -23.54 58.82 47.02
N TYR A 679 -22.34 58.32 47.34
CA TYR A 679 -21.81 58.20 48.65
C TYR A 679 -20.67 59.19 48.90
N LYS A 680 -20.85 60.17 49.74
CA LYS A 680 -19.77 61.06 50.22
C LYS A 680 -19.16 60.49 51.49
N MET A 681 -18.10 59.71 51.38
CA MET A 681 -17.53 58.91 52.48
C MET A 681 -16.56 59.73 53.37
N SER A 682 -16.03 60.84 52.93
CA SER A 682 -15.18 61.78 53.70
C SER A 682 -15.17 63.17 53.11
N ASP A 683 -14.75 64.14 53.92
CA ASP A 683 -14.62 65.57 53.46
C ASP A 683 -13.50 65.77 52.44
N ASP A 684 -12.51 64.84 52.35
CA ASP A 684 -11.38 64.93 51.39
C ASP A 684 -11.69 64.20 50.10
N SER A 685 -12.82 63.52 49.91
CA SER A 685 -13.18 62.89 48.65
C SER A 685 -13.60 63.94 47.61
N SER A 686 -12.86 64.04 46.50
CA SER A 686 -13.32 64.81 45.35
C SER A 686 -14.45 64.06 44.66
N LEU A 687 -15.64 64.65 44.69
CA LEU A 687 -16.81 64.06 44.07
C LEU A 687 -17.53 65.12 43.27
N THR A 688 -17.72 64.84 41.99
CA THR A 688 -18.48 65.71 41.09
C THR A 688 -19.52 64.91 40.34
N VAL A 689 -20.76 65.31 40.41
CA VAL A 689 -21.86 64.71 39.64
C VAL A 689 -22.50 65.78 38.78
N LYS A 690 -22.55 65.50 37.49
CA LYS A 690 -23.21 66.33 36.48
C LYS A 690 -24.23 65.53 35.71
N ILE A 691 -25.50 65.78 35.95
CA ILE A 691 -26.61 65.13 35.24
C ILE A 691 -27.18 66.16 34.28
N ILE A 692 -27.08 65.95 32.98
CA ILE A 692 -27.58 66.85 31.92
C ILE A 692 -28.99 66.39 31.56
N SER A 693 -29.15 65.06 31.31
CA SER A 693 -30.48 64.46 31.10
C SER A 693 -30.42 63.01 31.45
N ALA A 694 -31.36 62.50 32.24
CA ALA A 694 -31.47 61.11 32.60
C ALA A 694 -32.93 60.74 33.02
N ASP A 695 -33.33 59.50 32.71
CA ASP A 695 -34.51 58.85 33.29
C ASP A 695 -34.05 57.92 34.42
N LEU A 696 -34.17 58.35 35.63
CA LEU A 696 -33.80 57.61 36.85
C LEU A 696 -35.06 56.91 37.44
N ARG A 697 -35.37 55.75 36.90
CA ARG A 697 -36.65 55.09 37.21
C ARG A 697 -36.81 54.68 38.67
N ASN A 698 -35.68 54.37 39.34
CA ASN A 698 -35.69 54.02 40.79
C ASN A 698 -35.11 55.12 41.67
N GLY A 699 -34.95 56.32 41.13
CA GLY A 699 -34.57 57.53 41.92
C GLY A 699 -33.05 57.71 42.06
N LEU A 700 -32.75 58.81 42.76
CA LEU A 700 -31.42 59.22 43.16
C LEU A 700 -31.26 59.10 44.63
N ILE A 701 -30.27 58.34 45.07
CA ILE A 701 -29.95 58.18 46.49
C ILE A 701 -28.69 58.97 46.81
N PHE A 702 -28.71 59.86 47.77
CA PHE A 702 -27.53 60.62 48.19
C PHE A 702 -27.28 60.36 49.69
N THR A 703 -26.15 59.78 50.01
CA THR A 703 -25.73 59.49 51.38
C THR A 703 -24.49 60.32 51.74
N ALA A 704 -24.56 61.15 52.77
CA ALA A 704 -23.42 61.93 53.24
C ALA A 704 -23.14 61.58 54.71
N MET A 705 -21.93 61.19 55.07
CA MET A 705 -21.41 60.95 56.42
C MET A 705 -22.38 60.15 57.32
N GLY A 706 -22.96 59.08 56.83
CA GLY A 706 -23.76 58.15 57.57
C GLY A 706 -25.24 58.48 57.74
N GLU A 707 -25.76 59.52 57.11
CA GLU A 707 -27.17 59.79 56.97
C GLU A 707 -27.69 59.53 55.56
N GLU A 708 -28.62 58.60 55.41
CA GLU A 708 -29.35 58.35 54.19
C GLU A 708 -30.48 59.39 54.02
N LYS A 709 -30.56 60.09 52.93
CA LYS A 709 -31.64 60.97 52.55
C LYS A 709 -32.17 60.63 51.17
N ASP A 710 -33.41 60.16 51.14
CA ASP A 710 -34.17 60.01 49.93
C ASP A 710 -34.56 61.37 49.34
N TYR A 711 -34.21 61.66 48.09
CA TYR A 711 -34.70 62.79 47.37
C TYR A 711 -35.73 62.35 46.33
N ASP A 712 -36.98 62.27 46.70
CA ASP A 712 -38.11 62.13 45.80
C ASP A 712 -38.32 63.43 45.03
N GLY A 713 -37.96 63.47 43.79
CA GLY A 713 -38.36 64.51 42.86
C GLY A 713 -37.27 65.24 42.11
N PHE A 714 -36.73 64.64 41.05
CA PHE A 714 -36.21 65.31 39.86
C PHE A 714 -36.88 64.75 38.61
#